data_6420c10df7af083df394c5f60f1af764
#
_entry.id   6420c10df7af083df394c5f60f1af764
#
_cell.length_a   1.000
_cell.length_b   1.000
_cell.length_c   1.000
_cell.angle_alpha   90.00
_cell.angle_beta   90.00
_cell.angle_gamma   90.00
#
_symmetry.space_group_name_H-M   'P 1'
#
loop_
_entity.id
_entity.type
_entity.pdbx_description
1 polymer ?
#
loop_
_entity_poly.entity_id
_entity_poly.type
_entity_poly.pdbx_seq_one_letter_code
_entity_poly.pdbx_strand_id
1 'polypeptide(L)'
;DLDVAPTVTVTDTSFDGLTEKAAIVASKPTNITLTTVTATDCTKGLLQKDIEGSKGEQKVTIEANGTGISGDFNITAQKDAEAAKNEFNITAGTFPGGINNDYLAPGANFDATTGEVKMSYVAKIGDTEYPTLADAFAATDKTGDTVIELLDDINMTGKSWTPVSVDGYHGQGVITLNGNGKTITGLSAPLFAGGFAGKSGIVIKDLTIADADINDTTNDQGIGAFINCVDSMTRIELDNCHLKNSKIVSTGGARVGGLIGWTSGYNNPNDGPVDTKVTLTNCSVENVTIEAKGSVGGLIGHAGANPATYHTITGCTVKDSTLKCTETGKSWRVGGLIGTANVGQVTVDAATSASQNTLTQENASTQKPEGNIFGRKEVGKAGLVIIDNKVVAAGTDYGDGDIVNKNANEVLVEVSKGHWVKPNEDAVAMIGAREYSTLPDAITAAKDGDTIKLLKDVTVTKPIEVTKSMTLDLNGHVLTAATASTATVKNSAIWVTAEKVNLTIDGTTAGSGMTMGDTHDTNWEAKVWGFVDLRVGSAGSTVTVNGGSYTGSTCASDSYHYTALFTVGSESKLVLNNVSAETDERVVKASSCGEVVVSGGTYNITGINAFLGAAFETKTASFTDMKLTAKYGGCVQVGRNATLENCEIKVTDIRTGDGTYLNCAVAVQYGGTATVKSGTYTAPYAAYVYNSGGTINIENGTFTGVVRADATTGTTAVINIKNGSFNGEIQKGGGPGSETISITGGTFSFDPSTKVKNNGTDYIVKRAGSEGAYTYTVLAKSGLTSGVYLTNPSGALASNYYVSSTANGVWTVSYSAPSSGGGSSSSSRRYDVSAPSVKHGDVTVSPKSASKGDTVTVTVKPDSGYVLETLTVTDKNGNELTLKDKGNGKYTFTMPAGKVEVKATFMEDNSMLNFFYDVPNNAYYYEAVKWAQEKGITGGIGNGLFGPNQPCTR
;
A
#
# COMPACT_ATOMS: atom_id res chain seq x y z
N ASP A 1 23.31 -6.77 -62.33
CA ASP A 1 23.68 -6.84 -60.92
C ASP A 1 22.52 -6.36 -60.10
N LEU A 2 21.69 -7.30 -59.60
CA LEU A 2 20.64 -6.98 -58.65
C LEU A 2 21.19 -7.35 -57.27
N ASP A 3 21.66 -6.36 -56.51
CA ASP A 3 22.13 -6.52 -55.13
C ASP A 3 20.98 -6.84 -54.14
N VAL A 4 19.75 -6.90 -54.63
CA VAL A 4 18.56 -7.20 -53.82
C VAL A 4 17.82 -8.39 -54.43
N ALA A 5 17.60 -9.44 -53.65
CA ALA A 5 16.79 -10.59 -54.04
C ALA A 5 15.34 -10.15 -54.33
N PRO A 6 14.75 -10.56 -55.46
CA PRO A 6 13.38 -10.23 -55.75
C PRO A 6 12.43 -10.78 -54.67
N THR A 7 11.34 -10.08 -54.40
CA THR A 7 10.29 -10.52 -53.48
C THR A 7 9.13 -11.06 -54.29
N VAL A 8 8.67 -12.28 -53.95
CA VAL A 8 7.48 -12.93 -54.53
C VAL A 8 6.48 -13.12 -53.41
N THR A 9 5.32 -12.51 -53.56
CA THR A 9 4.20 -12.71 -52.65
C THR A 9 3.13 -13.55 -53.32
N VAL A 10 2.72 -14.62 -52.68
CA VAL A 10 1.60 -15.48 -53.13
C VAL A 10 0.51 -15.38 -52.04
N THR A 11 -0.65 -14.93 -52.47
CA THR A 11 -1.77 -14.67 -51.54
C THR A 11 -3.03 -15.34 -52.08
N ASP A 12 -3.86 -15.88 -51.20
CA ASP A 12 -5.18 -16.45 -51.48
C ASP A 12 -5.17 -17.46 -52.64
N THR A 13 -4.15 -18.30 -52.67
CA THR A 13 -3.91 -19.21 -53.79
C THR A 13 -4.01 -20.67 -53.33
N SER A 14 -4.68 -21.51 -54.13
CA SER A 14 -4.78 -22.94 -53.88
C SER A 14 -4.08 -23.73 -54.99
N PHE A 15 -3.26 -24.66 -54.60
CA PHE A 15 -2.62 -25.68 -55.48
C PHE A 15 -3.20 -27.06 -55.15
N ASP A 16 -3.60 -27.81 -56.14
CA ASP A 16 -4.20 -29.12 -55.93
C ASP A 16 -3.72 -30.16 -56.95
N GLY A 17 -3.44 -31.38 -56.49
CA GLY A 17 -3.14 -32.54 -57.33
C GLY A 17 -1.85 -32.46 -58.17
N LEU A 18 -0.84 -31.70 -57.77
CA LEU A 18 0.43 -31.62 -58.47
C LEU A 18 1.31 -32.83 -58.17
N THR A 19 1.47 -33.72 -59.19
CA THR A 19 2.17 -35.01 -58.99
C THR A 19 3.63 -35.02 -59.43
N GLU A 20 4.06 -34.10 -60.27
CA GLU A 20 5.43 -34.09 -60.83
C GLU A 20 6.34 -32.96 -60.32
N LYS A 21 5.78 -31.83 -59.91
CA LYS A 21 6.53 -30.67 -59.47
C LYS A 21 5.95 -30.13 -58.17
N ALA A 22 6.75 -29.40 -57.40
CA ALA A 22 6.26 -28.63 -56.28
C ALA A 22 5.36 -27.49 -56.77
N ALA A 23 4.44 -27.02 -55.92
CA ALA A 23 3.55 -25.92 -56.25
C ALA A 23 4.30 -24.61 -56.54
N ILE A 24 5.39 -24.39 -55.86
CA ILE A 24 6.29 -23.23 -56.05
C ILE A 24 7.72 -23.77 -56.22
N VAL A 25 8.42 -23.30 -57.26
CA VAL A 25 9.82 -23.64 -57.52
C VAL A 25 10.64 -22.34 -57.55
N ALA A 26 11.61 -22.21 -56.64
CA ALA A 26 12.53 -21.08 -56.59
C ALA A 26 13.94 -21.55 -57.03
N SER A 27 14.43 -21.08 -58.19
CA SER A 27 15.72 -21.47 -58.73
C SER A 27 16.83 -20.40 -58.55
N LYS A 28 16.50 -19.23 -57.97
CA LYS A 28 17.42 -18.13 -57.66
C LYS A 28 17.15 -17.52 -56.26
N PRO A 29 18.07 -16.77 -55.70
CA PRO A 29 17.79 -16.06 -54.45
C PRO A 29 16.51 -15.25 -54.57
N THR A 30 15.54 -15.52 -53.69
CA THR A 30 14.20 -14.93 -53.75
C THR A 30 13.63 -14.83 -52.37
N ASN A 31 13.07 -13.69 -52.03
CA ASN A 31 12.24 -13.55 -50.83
C ASN A 31 10.82 -14.00 -51.18
N ILE A 32 10.32 -15.05 -50.53
CA ILE A 32 8.99 -15.60 -50.80
C ILE A 32 8.11 -15.39 -49.58
N THR A 33 6.99 -14.70 -49.78
CA THR A 33 5.96 -14.55 -48.76
C THR A 33 4.70 -15.30 -49.17
N LEU A 34 4.20 -16.19 -48.33
CA LEU A 34 2.96 -16.96 -48.56
C LEU A 34 1.94 -16.50 -47.52
N THR A 35 0.76 -16.09 -48.01
CA THR A 35 -0.37 -15.69 -47.16
C THR A 35 -1.62 -16.40 -47.68
N THR A 36 -2.32 -17.12 -46.83
CA THR A 36 -3.53 -17.86 -47.19
C THR A 36 -3.33 -18.79 -48.42
N VAL A 37 -2.20 -19.49 -48.49
CA VAL A 37 -1.87 -20.43 -49.57
C VAL A 37 -2.18 -21.84 -49.09
N THR A 38 -2.89 -22.61 -49.90
CA THR A 38 -3.15 -24.04 -49.68
C THR A 38 -2.49 -24.90 -50.72
N ALA A 39 -1.96 -26.04 -50.33
CA ALA A 39 -1.49 -27.09 -51.25
C ALA A 39 -2.03 -28.45 -50.79
N THR A 40 -2.83 -29.08 -51.66
CA THR A 40 -3.51 -30.35 -51.38
C THR A 40 -3.04 -31.39 -52.41
N ASP A 41 -2.71 -32.58 -51.93
CA ASP A 41 -2.29 -33.70 -52.81
C ASP A 41 -1.12 -33.34 -53.76
N CYS A 42 -0.21 -32.49 -53.33
CA CYS A 42 0.99 -32.12 -54.06
C CYS A 42 2.15 -33.05 -53.69
N THR A 43 2.45 -34.08 -54.49
CA THR A 43 3.45 -35.12 -54.17
C THR A 43 4.90 -34.63 -54.05
N LYS A 44 5.20 -33.45 -54.58
CA LYS A 44 6.52 -32.77 -54.43
C LYS A 44 6.54 -31.65 -53.38
N GLY A 45 5.46 -31.54 -52.63
CA GLY A 45 5.29 -30.48 -51.62
C GLY A 45 4.94 -29.13 -52.21
N LEU A 46 4.84 -28.12 -51.31
CA LEU A 46 4.51 -26.75 -51.65
C LEU A 46 5.68 -26.01 -52.32
N LEU A 47 6.86 -26.13 -51.78
CA LEU A 47 8.02 -25.37 -52.21
C LEU A 47 9.19 -26.31 -52.47
N GLN A 48 9.66 -26.30 -53.69
CA GLN A 48 10.90 -26.92 -54.07
C GLN A 48 11.93 -25.86 -54.40
N LYS A 49 13.07 -25.93 -53.74
CA LYS A 49 14.21 -25.10 -54.02
C LYS A 49 15.19 -25.83 -54.92
N ASP A 50 15.22 -25.43 -56.18
CA ASP A 50 16.20 -25.95 -57.13
C ASP A 50 17.35 -24.92 -57.26
N ILE A 51 18.47 -25.22 -56.60
CA ILE A 51 19.59 -24.27 -56.57
C ILE A 51 20.88 -25.01 -56.98
N GLU A 52 20.92 -25.51 -58.19
CA GLU A 52 22.18 -25.94 -58.78
C GLU A 52 22.92 -24.69 -59.24
N GLY A 53 23.96 -24.29 -58.49
CA GLY A 53 24.89 -23.22 -58.87
C GLY A 53 24.51 -21.75 -58.50
N SER A 54 23.53 -21.49 -57.71
CA SER A 54 23.26 -20.10 -57.25
C SER A 54 23.93 -19.72 -55.93
N LYS A 55 24.68 -18.61 -55.93
CA LYS A 55 25.23 -17.98 -54.75
C LYS A 55 24.22 -16.98 -54.20
N GLY A 56 23.72 -17.20 -53.02
CA GLY A 56 22.83 -16.20 -52.33
C GLY A 56 21.87 -16.83 -51.36
N GLU A 57 21.37 -15.99 -50.44
CA GLU A 57 20.42 -16.34 -49.40
C GLU A 57 19.01 -16.35 -49.97
N GLN A 58 18.20 -17.37 -49.59
CA GLN A 58 16.75 -17.34 -49.80
C GLN A 58 16.02 -17.23 -48.48
N LYS A 59 15.07 -16.31 -48.45
CA LYS A 59 14.19 -16.11 -47.32
C LYS A 59 12.78 -16.55 -47.68
N VAL A 60 12.23 -17.46 -46.88
CA VAL A 60 10.85 -17.91 -47.02
C VAL A 60 10.09 -17.51 -45.75
N THR A 61 9.09 -16.66 -45.91
CA THR A 61 8.21 -16.24 -44.85
C THR A 61 6.81 -16.78 -45.12
N ILE A 62 6.20 -17.41 -44.13
CA ILE A 62 4.81 -17.80 -44.13
C ILE A 62 4.08 -17.07 -43.04
N GLU A 63 3.17 -16.20 -43.43
CA GLU A 63 2.45 -15.33 -42.51
C GLU A 63 1.17 -15.95 -41.95
N ALA A 64 0.65 -15.38 -40.89
CA ALA A 64 -0.33 -15.93 -39.95
C ALA A 64 -1.75 -16.24 -40.50
N ASN A 65 -2.09 -15.94 -41.71
CA ASN A 65 -3.49 -15.96 -42.17
C ASN A 65 -3.92 -17.21 -42.95
N GLY A 66 -3.70 -18.40 -42.37
CA GLY A 66 -4.41 -19.57 -42.81
C GLY A 66 -3.78 -20.33 -44.00
N THR A 67 -2.46 -20.34 -44.11
CA THR A 67 -1.78 -21.22 -45.04
C THR A 67 -1.96 -22.67 -44.59
N GLY A 68 -2.60 -23.49 -45.42
CA GLY A 68 -2.79 -24.94 -45.17
C GLY A 68 -2.01 -25.76 -46.20
N ILE A 69 -1.17 -26.68 -45.73
CA ILE A 69 -0.39 -27.58 -46.59
C ILE A 69 -0.68 -29.01 -46.17
N SER A 70 -1.45 -29.71 -46.99
CA SER A 70 -1.68 -31.17 -46.86
C SER A 70 -0.64 -31.90 -47.69
N GLY A 71 0.36 -32.48 -47.07
CA GLY A 71 1.46 -33.18 -47.73
C GLY A 71 2.81 -32.75 -47.16
N ASP A 72 3.88 -33.35 -47.68
CA ASP A 72 5.22 -33.01 -47.19
C ASP A 72 5.57 -31.56 -47.56
N PHE A 73 5.88 -30.75 -46.56
CA PHE A 73 6.54 -29.49 -46.78
C PHE A 73 8.04 -29.75 -47.01
N ASN A 74 8.34 -30.12 -48.25
CA ASN A 74 9.67 -30.60 -48.63
C ASN A 74 10.47 -29.50 -49.29
N ILE A 75 11.50 -29.02 -48.60
CA ILE A 75 12.51 -28.16 -49.19
C ILE A 75 13.70 -29.03 -49.52
N THR A 76 13.92 -29.26 -50.78
CA THR A 76 15.07 -30.04 -51.24
C THR A 76 16.33 -29.24 -50.92
N ALA A 77 17.11 -29.71 -49.97
CA ALA A 77 18.37 -29.08 -49.57
C ALA A 77 19.39 -29.09 -50.72
N GLN A 78 20.14 -28.01 -50.80
CA GLN A 78 21.27 -27.89 -51.71
C GLN A 78 22.42 -28.86 -51.32
N LYS A 79 23.09 -29.40 -52.34
CA LYS A 79 24.18 -30.36 -52.14
C LYS A 79 25.47 -29.78 -51.61
N ASP A 80 25.62 -28.44 -51.47
CA ASP A 80 26.87 -27.79 -51.13
C ASP A 80 26.86 -27.07 -49.79
N ALA A 81 28.03 -26.80 -49.23
CA ALA A 81 28.26 -26.17 -47.92
C ALA A 81 27.66 -24.74 -47.75
N GLU A 82 27.13 -24.13 -48.80
CA GLU A 82 26.41 -22.85 -48.76
C GLU A 82 24.88 -23.01 -48.45
N ALA A 83 24.37 -24.23 -48.33
CA ALA A 83 22.99 -24.46 -47.93
C ALA A 83 22.67 -23.93 -46.50
N ALA A 84 23.67 -23.66 -45.68
CA ALA A 84 23.54 -23.11 -44.37
C ALA A 84 23.05 -21.64 -44.33
N LYS A 85 22.85 -20.97 -45.45
CA LYS A 85 22.44 -19.56 -45.56
C LYS A 85 20.96 -19.36 -45.86
N ASN A 86 20.15 -20.41 -45.85
CA ASN A 86 18.73 -20.28 -46.11
C ASN A 86 18.01 -19.94 -44.83
N GLU A 87 17.29 -18.86 -44.86
CA GLU A 87 16.46 -18.40 -43.72
C GLU A 87 15.00 -18.79 -43.97
N PHE A 88 14.43 -19.54 -43.03
CA PHE A 88 13.01 -19.86 -43.00
C PHE A 88 12.39 -19.14 -41.84
N ASN A 89 11.24 -18.55 -42.05
CA ASN A 89 10.57 -17.73 -41.05
C ASN A 89 9.06 -18.04 -41.05
N ILE A 90 8.71 -19.26 -40.61
CA ILE A 90 7.32 -19.72 -40.60
C ILE A 90 6.70 -19.34 -39.25
N THR A 91 5.77 -18.42 -39.29
CA THR A 91 5.09 -17.88 -38.10
C THR A 91 3.73 -18.50 -37.84
N ALA A 92 3.10 -19.09 -38.85
CA ALA A 92 1.79 -19.71 -38.75
C ALA A 92 1.53 -20.67 -39.93
N GLY A 93 0.43 -21.38 -39.84
CA GLY A 93 -0.04 -22.27 -40.93
C GLY A 93 -0.42 -23.65 -40.40
N THR A 94 -1.03 -24.47 -41.29
CA THR A 94 -1.42 -25.84 -40.96
C THR A 94 -0.63 -26.82 -41.83
N PHE A 95 0.09 -27.71 -41.20
CA PHE A 95 1.02 -28.68 -41.81
C PHE A 95 0.69 -30.09 -41.32
N PRO A 96 -0.37 -30.73 -41.87
CA PRO A 96 -0.82 -32.06 -41.42
C PRO A 96 0.23 -33.17 -41.60
N GLY A 97 1.17 -33.01 -42.53
CA GLY A 97 2.29 -33.92 -42.76
C GLY A 97 3.50 -33.67 -41.82
N GLY A 98 3.38 -32.65 -40.94
CA GLY A 98 4.49 -32.20 -40.07
C GLY A 98 5.35 -31.15 -40.76
N ILE A 99 6.20 -30.50 -39.96
CA ILE A 99 7.20 -29.51 -40.42
C ILE A 99 8.49 -29.66 -39.60
N ASN A 100 9.62 -29.43 -40.27
CA ASN A 100 10.89 -29.36 -39.53
C ASN A 100 10.92 -28.08 -38.63
N ASN A 101 11.23 -28.27 -37.36
CA ASN A 101 11.33 -27.17 -36.40
C ASN A 101 12.38 -26.10 -36.79
N ASP A 102 13.40 -26.47 -37.54
CA ASP A 102 14.42 -25.54 -38.05
C ASP A 102 13.85 -24.51 -39.05
N TYR A 103 12.63 -24.74 -39.55
CA TYR A 103 11.94 -23.81 -40.45
C TYR A 103 11.04 -22.82 -39.73
N LEU A 104 10.79 -23.05 -38.46
CA LEU A 104 9.95 -22.15 -37.67
C LEU A 104 10.65 -20.85 -37.35
N ALA A 105 9.89 -19.75 -37.38
CA ALA A 105 10.36 -18.49 -36.86
C ALA A 105 10.67 -18.58 -35.36
N PRO A 106 11.61 -17.81 -34.86
CA PRO A 106 11.79 -17.69 -33.42
C PRO A 106 10.46 -17.40 -32.71
N GLY A 107 10.07 -18.25 -31.74
CA GLY A 107 8.78 -18.15 -31.06
C GLY A 107 7.60 -18.83 -31.74
N ALA A 108 7.75 -19.37 -32.93
CA ALA A 108 6.74 -20.21 -33.52
C ALA A 108 6.83 -21.65 -33.00
N ASN A 109 5.70 -22.26 -32.73
CA ASN A 109 5.58 -23.64 -32.25
C ASN A 109 4.66 -24.45 -33.13
N PHE A 110 5.07 -25.72 -33.45
CA PHE A 110 4.26 -26.67 -34.17
C PHE A 110 3.57 -27.63 -33.19
N ASP A 111 2.25 -27.66 -33.26
CA ASP A 111 1.44 -28.65 -32.54
C ASP A 111 1.22 -29.91 -33.43
N ALA A 112 1.90 -30.97 -33.08
CA ALA A 112 1.78 -32.25 -33.84
C ALA A 112 0.40 -32.88 -33.75
N THR A 113 -0.48 -32.48 -32.85
CA THR A 113 -1.85 -32.98 -32.69
C THR A 113 -2.79 -32.31 -33.66
N THR A 114 -2.65 -31.01 -33.85
CA THR A 114 -3.50 -30.21 -34.75
C THR A 114 -2.85 -29.99 -36.10
N GLY A 115 -1.54 -30.18 -36.21
CA GLY A 115 -0.74 -29.82 -37.39
C GLY A 115 -0.54 -28.32 -37.56
N GLU A 116 -0.85 -27.50 -36.56
CA GLU A 116 -0.81 -26.06 -36.67
C GLU A 116 0.52 -25.48 -36.16
N VAL A 117 1.01 -24.45 -36.85
CA VAL A 117 2.07 -23.57 -36.38
C VAL A 117 1.43 -22.27 -35.87
N LYS A 118 1.80 -21.88 -34.65
CA LYS A 118 1.32 -20.65 -34.05
C LYS A 118 2.50 -19.89 -33.39
N MET A 119 2.45 -18.56 -33.48
CA MET A 119 3.37 -17.73 -32.72
C MET A 119 3.01 -17.81 -31.24
N SER A 120 4.03 -18.02 -30.43
CA SER A 120 3.97 -17.77 -28.99
C SER A 120 4.75 -16.51 -28.69
N TYR A 121 4.13 -15.61 -27.96
CA TYR A 121 4.78 -14.39 -27.54
C TYR A 121 5.20 -14.55 -26.08
N VAL A 122 6.48 -14.31 -25.81
CA VAL A 122 7.05 -14.47 -24.47
C VAL A 122 7.20 -13.15 -23.73
N ALA A 123 7.13 -12.03 -24.46
CA ALA A 123 7.27 -10.71 -23.86
C ALA A 123 6.42 -9.66 -24.59
N LYS A 124 6.15 -8.51 -23.93
CA LYS A 124 5.51 -7.36 -24.56
C LYS A 124 6.10 -6.04 -24.06
N ILE A 125 5.93 -4.99 -24.89
CA ILE A 125 6.18 -3.59 -24.53
C ILE A 125 4.89 -2.82 -24.87
N GLY A 126 4.19 -2.32 -23.86
CA GLY A 126 2.85 -1.76 -24.05
C GLY A 126 1.91 -2.82 -24.65
N ASP A 127 1.31 -2.52 -25.81
CA ASP A 127 0.42 -3.44 -26.53
C ASP A 127 1.13 -4.30 -27.58
N THR A 128 2.43 -4.12 -27.78
CA THR A 128 3.20 -4.86 -28.78
C THR A 128 3.82 -6.11 -28.17
N GLU A 129 3.49 -7.27 -28.71
CA GLU A 129 4.00 -8.57 -28.26
C GLU A 129 5.21 -9.01 -29.07
N TYR A 130 6.15 -9.70 -28.42
CA TYR A 130 7.41 -10.16 -29.00
C TYR A 130 7.58 -11.66 -28.82
N PRO A 131 7.97 -12.38 -29.89
CA PRO A 131 8.12 -13.83 -29.84
C PRO A 131 9.34 -14.28 -29.06
N THR A 132 10.35 -13.40 -28.93
CA THR A 132 11.52 -13.68 -28.10
C THR A 132 11.84 -12.50 -27.19
N LEU A 133 12.50 -12.80 -26.07
CA LEU A 133 12.97 -11.76 -25.16
C LEU A 133 14.05 -10.87 -25.83
N ALA A 134 14.84 -11.43 -26.74
CA ALA A 134 15.84 -10.66 -27.49
C ALA A 134 15.19 -9.60 -28.39
N ASP A 135 14.10 -9.95 -29.08
CA ASP A 135 13.35 -9.00 -29.92
C ASP A 135 12.75 -7.87 -29.08
N ALA A 136 12.19 -8.18 -27.90
CA ALA A 136 11.70 -7.19 -26.97
C ALA A 136 12.81 -6.21 -26.52
N PHE A 137 13.97 -6.72 -26.16
CA PHE A 137 15.12 -5.85 -25.83
C PHE A 137 15.62 -5.03 -27.03
N ALA A 138 15.62 -5.58 -28.23
CA ALA A 138 15.99 -4.84 -29.43
C ALA A 138 15.05 -3.67 -29.73
N ALA A 139 13.78 -3.79 -29.32
CA ALA A 139 12.73 -2.79 -29.53
C ALA A 139 12.67 -1.72 -28.42
N THR A 140 13.53 -1.78 -27.38
CA THR A 140 13.53 -0.79 -26.29
C THR A 140 13.90 0.61 -26.78
N ASP A 141 13.22 1.62 -26.24
CA ASP A 141 13.59 3.03 -26.45
C ASP A 141 14.87 3.34 -25.66
N LYS A 142 15.93 3.74 -26.39
CA LYS A 142 17.22 4.07 -25.79
C LYS A 142 17.27 5.48 -25.20
N THR A 143 16.21 6.28 -25.37
CA THR A 143 16.12 7.67 -24.92
C THR A 143 15.13 7.89 -23.80
N GLY A 144 14.27 6.91 -23.52
CA GLY A 144 13.21 6.96 -22.52
C GLY A 144 13.08 5.67 -21.70
N ASP A 145 12.17 5.68 -20.75
CA ASP A 145 11.87 4.51 -19.94
C ASP A 145 11.12 3.46 -20.76
N THR A 146 11.54 2.20 -20.67
CA THR A 146 10.86 1.08 -21.32
C THR A 146 10.53 0.01 -20.29
N VAL A 147 9.29 -0.49 -20.34
CA VAL A 147 8.83 -1.63 -19.53
C VAL A 147 8.61 -2.82 -20.44
N ILE A 148 9.36 -3.89 -20.21
CA ILE A 148 9.17 -5.20 -20.83
C ILE A 148 8.43 -6.08 -19.82
N GLU A 149 7.30 -6.66 -20.21
CA GLU A 149 6.57 -7.63 -19.40
C GLU A 149 6.72 -9.03 -19.98
N LEU A 150 7.10 -10.02 -19.17
CA LEU A 150 7.07 -11.40 -19.59
C LEU A 150 5.63 -11.94 -19.61
N LEU A 151 5.28 -12.64 -20.67
CA LEU A 151 3.98 -13.25 -20.87
C LEU A 151 4.00 -14.75 -20.55
N ASP A 152 5.16 -15.40 -20.73
CA ASP A 152 5.32 -16.84 -20.53
C ASP A 152 6.72 -17.18 -20.01
N ASP A 153 6.88 -18.40 -19.52
CA ASP A 153 8.19 -18.97 -19.18
C ASP A 153 9.06 -19.11 -20.43
N ILE A 154 10.36 -18.91 -20.25
CA ILE A 154 11.32 -18.92 -21.37
C ILE A 154 12.31 -20.05 -21.20
N ASN A 155 12.31 -21.03 -22.12
CA ASN A 155 13.30 -22.10 -22.13
C ASN A 155 14.48 -21.74 -23.07
N MET A 156 15.63 -21.51 -22.46
CA MET A 156 16.89 -21.22 -23.15
C MET A 156 17.84 -22.41 -23.22
N THR A 157 17.44 -23.60 -22.73
CA THR A 157 18.30 -24.79 -22.72
C THR A 157 18.81 -25.13 -24.12
N GLY A 158 20.12 -25.17 -24.29
CA GLY A 158 20.75 -25.43 -25.57
C GLY A 158 20.72 -24.26 -26.59
N LYS A 159 20.17 -23.11 -26.18
CA LYS A 159 20.16 -21.88 -26.99
C LYS A 159 21.22 -20.92 -26.49
N SER A 160 21.80 -20.13 -27.40
CA SER A 160 22.73 -19.07 -27.06
C SER A 160 21.94 -17.83 -26.59
N TRP A 161 22.48 -17.16 -25.57
CA TRP A 161 21.99 -15.86 -25.11
C TRP A 161 23.14 -14.84 -25.18
N THR A 162 22.86 -13.69 -25.76
CA THR A 162 23.80 -12.56 -25.73
C THR A 162 23.36 -11.59 -24.65
N PRO A 163 24.17 -11.33 -23.61
CA PRO A 163 23.81 -10.40 -22.55
C PRO A 163 23.47 -9.01 -23.08
N VAL A 164 22.38 -8.44 -22.60
CA VAL A 164 21.92 -7.11 -23.03
C VAL A 164 22.89 -6.03 -22.52
N SER A 165 23.52 -5.26 -23.44
CA SER A 165 24.30 -4.09 -23.08
C SER A 165 23.41 -2.85 -22.98
N VAL A 166 23.64 -2.04 -21.96
CA VAL A 166 23.00 -0.73 -21.79
C VAL A 166 23.90 0.43 -22.22
N ASP A 167 25.06 0.18 -22.83
CA ASP A 167 26.02 1.21 -23.25
C ASP A 167 25.46 2.20 -24.28
N GLY A 168 24.40 1.85 -24.99
CA GLY A 168 23.74 2.73 -25.94
C GLY A 168 22.66 3.65 -25.36
N TYR A 169 22.37 3.50 -24.05
CA TYR A 169 21.33 4.28 -23.37
C TYR A 169 21.95 5.55 -22.79
N HIS A 170 22.23 6.54 -23.64
CA HIS A 170 22.84 7.79 -23.21
C HIS A 170 21.92 8.64 -22.37
N GLY A 171 21.84 8.30 -21.08
CA GLY A 171 21.60 9.29 -20.06
C GLY A 171 20.18 9.51 -19.57
N GLN A 172 19.13 8.79 -19.98
CA GLN A 172 17.79 9.16 -19.55
C GLN A 172 16.81 7.98 -19.33
N GLY A 173 17.07 6.78 -19.80
CA GLY A 173 16.08 5.70 -19.76
C GLY A 173 16.34 4.63 -18.68
N VAL A 174 15.29 4.13 -18.06
CA VAL A 174 15.29 2.94 -17.22
C VAL A 174 14.68 1.78 -17.98
N ILE A 175 15.42 0.67 -18.12
CA ILE A 175 14.86 -0.59 -18.60
C ILE A 175 14.25 -1.31 -17.41
N THR A 176 12.96 -1.51 -17.44
CA THR A 176 12.25 -2.35 -16.48
C THR A 176 11.89 -3.68 -17.14
N LEU A 177 12.38 -4.80 -16.58
CA LEU A 177 11.93 -6.13 -16.92
C LEU A 177 11.04 -6.66 -15.80
N ASN A 178 9.75 -6.71 -16.08
CA ASN A 178 8.78 -7.31 -15.18
C ASN A 178 8.60 -8.80 -15.56
N GLY A 179 9.10 -9.68 -14.73
CA GLY A 179 9.02 -11.12 -14.95
C GLY A 179 7.62 -11.68 -14.75
N ASN A 180 6.70 -10.97 -14.07
CA ASN A 180 5.34 -11.44 -13.78
C ASN A 180 5.29 -12.83 -13.13
N GLY A 181 6.31 -13.18 -12.33
CA GLY A 181 6.46 -14.51 -11.71
C GLY A 181 6.93 -15.61 -12.67
N LYS A 182 7.35 -15.28 -13.88
CA LYS A 182 7.83 -16.25 -14.89
C LYS A 182 9.27 -16.68 -14.63
N THR A 183 9.64 -17.77 -15.29
CA THR A 183 10.96 -18.40 -15.19
C THR A 183 11.70 -18.36 -16.53
N ILE A 184 12.97 -17.96 -16.50
CA ILE A 184 13.91 -18.19 -17.61
C ILE A 184 14.80 -19.38 -17.23
N THR A 185 14.69 -20.46 -17.99
CA THR A 185 15.40 -21.70 -17.70
C THR A 185 16.56 -21.91 -18.65
N GLY A 186 17.73 -22.37 -18.13
CA GLY A 186 18.84 -22.83 -18.94
C GLY A 186 19.65 -21.72 -19.63
N LEU A 187 19.74 -20.53 -19.01
CA LEU A 187 20.62 -19.48 -19.52
C LEU A 187 22.09 -19.92 -19.56
N SER A 188 22.76 -19.66 -20.68
CA SER A 188 24.19 -19.95 -20.87
C SER A 188 25.09 -18.71 -20.65
N ALA A 189 24.49 -17.53 -20.46
CA ALA A 189 25.16 -16.28 -20.20
C ALA A 189 24.27 -15.38 -19.32
N PRO A 190 24.82 -14.35 -18.66
CA PRO A 190 24.06 -13.40 -17.86
C PRO A 190 22.96 -12.69 -18.65
N LEU A 191 21.89 -12.29 -17.98
CA LEU A 191 20.77 -11.61 -18.63
C LEU A 191 21.20 -10.23 -19.17
N PHE A 192 21.89 -9.44 -18.33
CA PHE A 192 22.46 -8.14 -18.72
C PHE A 192 23.99 -8.13 -18.62
N ALA A 193 24.63 -7.60 -19.63
CA ALA A 193 26.08 -7.33 -19.58
C ALA A 193 26.41 -6.21 -18.58
N GLY A 194 25.45 -5.33 -18.32
CA GLY A 194 25.70 -4.07 -17.66
C GLY A 194 26.24 -3.02 -18.64
N GLY A 195 26.88 -1.99 -18.15
CA GLY A 195 27.47 -0.96 -19.02
C GLY A 195 27.86 0.30 -18.28
N PHE A 196 28.45 1.23 -19.06
CA PHE A 196 28.94 2.54 -18.62
C PHE A 196 27.95 3.66 -19.01
N ALA A 197 26.68 3.54 -18.66
CA ALA A 197 25.65 4.47 -19.11
C ALA A 197 25.23 5.43 -17.99
N GLY A 198 25.94 6.55 -17.86
CA GLY A 198 25.62 7.60 -16.88
C GLY A 198 24.15 8.04 -16.97
N LYS A 199 23.39 7.94 -15.87
CA LYS A 199 21.97 8.27 -15.65
C LYS A 199 20.92 7.23 -16.08
N SER A 200 21.26 6.11 -16.71
CA SER A 200 20.33 5.02 -16.97
C SER A 200 20.18 4.09 -15.76
N GLY A 201 19.17 3.22 -15.82
CA GLY A 201 18.89 2.23 -14.78
C GLY A 201 18.40 0.89 -15.33
N ILE A 202 18.56 -0.15 -14.52
CA ILE A 202 17.99 -1.48 -14.75
C ILE A 202 17.12 -1.82 -13.55
N VAL A 203 15.86 -2.16 -13.81
CA VAL A 203 14.91 -2.64 -12.82
C VAL A 203 14.40 -4.01 -13.25
N ILE A 204 14.55 -5.02 -12.40
CA ILE A 204 14.04 -6.37 -12.66
C ILE A 204 13.14 -6.77 -11.52
N LYS A 205 11.94 -7.26 -11.84
CA LYS A 205 10.94 -7.63 -10.85
C LYS A 205 10.34 -8.99 -11.13
N ASP A 206 10.00 -9.70 -10.06
CA ASP A 206 9.20 -10.92 -10.12
C ASP A 206 9.71 -11.95 -11.15
N LEU A 207 11.03 -12.20 -11.19
CA LEU A 207 11.68 -13.06 -12.17
C LEU A 207 12.49 -14.18 -11.52
N THR A 208 12.30 -15.40 -11.97
CA THR A 208 13.18 -16.53 -11.63
C THR A 208 14.11 -16.86 -12.79
N ILE A 209 15.41 -17.04 -12.52
CA ILE A 209 16.34 -17.72 -13.41
C ILE A 209 16.65 -19.09 -12.80
N ALA A 210 16.45 -20.16 -13.57
CA ALA A 210 16.64 -21.53 -13.12
C ALA A 210 17.55 -22.32 -14.08
N ASP A 211 18.24 -23.31 -13.52
CA ASP A 211 19.06 -24.27 -14.29
C ASP A 211 20.05 -23.59 -15.27
N ALA A 212 20.52 -22.39 -14.90
CA ALA A 212 21.51 -21.67 -15.72
C ALA A 212 22.88 -22.34 -15.59
N ASP A 213 23.61 -22.45 -16.72
CA ASP A 213 25.00 -22.92 -16.75
C ASP A 213 25.88 -21.84 -17.42
N ILE A 214 26.31 -20.87 -16.61
CA ILE A 214 27.08 -19.71 -17.06
C ILE A 214 28.58 -20.04 -16.90
N ASN A 215 29.30 -20.14 -17.99
CA ASN A 215 30.74 -20.42 -17.98
C ASN A 215 31.49 -19.35 -18.80
N ASP A 216 32.19 -18.47 -18.10
CA ASP A 216 32.92 -17.36 -18.72
C ASP A 216 34.43 -17.47 -18.40
N THR A 217 35.22 -17.51 -19.43
CA THR A 217 36.70 -17.60 -19.35
C THR A 217 37.40 -16.29 -19.64
N THR A 218 36.71 -15.27 -20.10
CA THR A 218 37.27 -14.06 -20.68
C THR A 218 37.00 -12.80 -19.84
N ASN A 219 35.91 -12.73 -19.12
CA ASN A 219 35.56 -11.55 -18.35
C ASN A 219 36.40 -11.46 -17.07
N ASP A 220 37.04 -10.33 -16.88
CA ASP A 220 37.90 -10.00 -15.73
C ASP A 220 37.22 -9.02 -14.72
N GLN A 221 36.06 -8.52 -15.03
CA GLN A 221 35.36 -7.53 -14.21
C GLN A 221 34.32 -8.14 -13.29
N GLY A 222 33.14 -8.51 -13.79
CA GLY A 222 32.07 -9.04 -12.98
C GLY A 222 31.14 -9.98 -13.75
N ILE A 223 30.61 -11.00 -13.09
CA ILE A 223 29.61 -11.94 -13.61
C ILE A 223 28.54 -12.17 -12.56
N GLY A 224 27.29 -11.97 -12.94
CA GLY A 224 26.10 -12.32 -12.15
C GLY A 224 25.01 -12.82 -13.09
N ALA A 225 24.18 -13.75 -12.66
CA ALA A 225 23.13 -14.31 -13.53
C ALA A 225 22.18 -13.24 -14.10
N PHE A 226 21.86 -12.22 -13.31
CA PHE A 226 21.03 -11.11 -13.75
C PHE A 226 21.86 -9.98 -14.37
N ILE A 227 22.94 -9.55 -13.71
CA ILE A 227 23.72 -8.40 -14.18
C ILE A 227 25.21 -8.65 -13.95
N ASN A 228 26.03 -8.50 -14.98
CA ASN A 228 27.48 -8.65 -14.86
C ASN A 228 28.13 -7.51 -14.10
N CYS A 229 28.06 -6.31 -14.67
CA CYS A 229 28.79 -5.15 -14.19
C CYS A 229 27.87 -3.94 -14.18
N VAL A 230 27.89 -3.22 -13.08
CA VAL A 230 27.17 -1.95 -12.93
C VAL A 230 28.19 -0.86 -12.72
N ASP A 231 28.35 0.02 -13.70
CA ASP A 231 29.19 1.21 -13.58
C ASP A 231 28.43 2.43 -14.07
N SER A 232 28.50 3.52 -13.32
CA SER A 232 27.92 4.81 -13.70
C SER A 232 26.40 4.83 -13.93
N MET A 233 25.67 3.84 -13.44
CA MET A 233 24.21 3.79 -13.52
C MET A 233 23.58 4.39 -12.27
N THR A 234 22.50 5.14 -12.42
CA THR A 234 21.85 5.81 -11.28
C THR A 234 20.98 4.88 -10.45
N ARG A 235 20.40 3.84 -11.08
CA ARG A 235 19.43 2.95 -10.43
C ARG A 235 19.57 1.51 -10.89
N ILE A 236 19.81 0.62 -9.96
CA ILE A 236 19.73 -0.82 -10.14
C ILE A 236 18.78 -1.36 -9.09
N GLU A 237 17.77 -2.06 -9.52
CA GLU A 237 16.76 -2.63 -8.60
C GLU A 237 16.43 -4.04 -9.04
N LEU A 238 16.61 -5.00 -8.13
CA LEU A 238 16.10 -6.36 -8.25
C LEU A 238 15.09 -6.55 -7.11
N ASP A 239 13.85 -6.81 -7.46
CA ASP A 239 12.76 -7.02 -6.51
C ASP A 239 12.10 -8.37 -6.78
N ASN A 240 12.06 -9.24 -5.77
CA ASN A 240 11.52 -10.59 -5.87
C ASN A 240 12.14 -11.40 -7.04
N CYS A 241 13.50 -11.35 -7.14
CA CYS A 241 14.27 -12.03 -8.17
C CYS A 241 14.99 -13.25 -7.59
N HIS A 242 14.89 -14.39 -8.27
CA HIS A 242 15.39 -15.66 -7.75
C HIS A 242 16.33 -16.37 -8.72
N LEU A 243 17.45 -16.88 -8.21
CA LEU A 243 18.36 -17.76 -8.94
C LEU A 243 18.34 -19.15 -8.29
N LYS A 244 17.99 -20.17 -9.07
CA LYS A 244 17.83 -21.53 -8.57
C LYS A 244 18.57 -22.57 -9.39
N ASN A 245 19.06 -23.63 -8.73
CA ASN A 245 19.62 -24.84 -9.35
C ASN A 245 20.66 -24.53 -10.44
N SER A 246 21.46 -23.51 -10.27
CA SER A 246 22.29 -22.94 -11.34
C SER A 246 23.78 -23.08 -11.05
N LYS A 247 24.57 -22.90 -12.10
CA LYS A 247 26.04 -22.94 -12.00
C LYS A 247 26.64 -21.70 -12.69
N ILE A 248 27.55 -21.03 -11.99
CA ILE A 248 28.31 -19.89 -12.55
C ILE A 248 29.80 -20.16 -12.33
N VAL A 249 30.58 -20.27 -13.39
CA VAL A 249 32.01 -20.48 -13.34
C VAL A 249 32.75 -19.38 -14.10
N SER A 250 33.76 -18.79 -13.45
CA SER A 250 34.63 -17.81 -14.09
C SER A 250 36.12 -18.15 -13.86
N THR A 251 36.87 -18.34 -14.93
CA THR A 251 38.34 -18.51 -14.88
C THR A 251 39.07 -17.24 -15.29
N GLY A 252 38.42 -16.23 -15.82
CA GLY A 252 38.98 -14.97 -16.30
C GLY A 252 39.47 -14.00 -15.21
N GLY A 253 39.07 -14.22 -13.94
CA GLY A 253 39.43 -13.33 -12.83
C GLY A 253 38.32 -12.40 -12.37
N ALA A 254 37.11 -12.56 -12.93
CA ALA A 254 35.92 -11.78 -12.58
C ALA A 254 35.51 -11.94 -11.11
N ARG A 255 34.82 -10.92 -10.60
CA ARG A 255 34.12 -10.97 -9.31
C ARG A 255 32.73 -11.53 -9.58
N VAL A 256 32.39 -12.61 -8.94
CA VAL A 256 31.17 -13.36 -9.28
C VAL A 256 30.19 -13.31 -8.14
N GLY A 257 28.95 -12.87 -8.46
CA GLY A 257 27.80 -12.95 -7.57
C GLY A 257 26.70 -13.80 -8.20
N GLY A 258 25.83 -14.38 -7.38
CA GLY A 258 24.68 -15.09 -7.92
C GLY A 258 23.75 -14.18 -8.72
N LEU A 259 23.53 -12.96 -8.25
CA LEU A 259 22.65 -11.98 -8.92
C LEU A 259 23.46 -10.94 -9.70
N ILE A 260 24.42 -10.27 -9.04
CA ILE A 260 25.22 -9.18 -9.61
C ILE A 260 26.70 -9.47 -9.42
N GLY A 261 27.48 -9.32 -10.49
CA GLY A 261 28.92 -9.57 -10.43
C GLY A 261 29.67 -8.45 -9.71
N TRP A 262 29.61 -7.24 -10.24
CA TRP A 262 30.38 -6.10 -9.75
C TRP A 262 29.58 -4.81 -9.85
N THR A 263 29.73 -3.93 -8.84
CA THR A 263 29.11 -2.62 -8.81
C THR A 263 30.13 -1.53 -8.58
N SER A 264 30.02 -0.44 -9.32
CA SER A 264 30.83 0.76 -9.19
C SER A 264 30.00 1.99 -9.50
N GLY A 265 30.20 3.05 -8.76
CA GLY A 265 29.73 4.38 -9.14
C GLY A 265 30.79 5.10 -9.98
N TYR A 266 30.37 6.05 -10.76
CA TYR A 266 31.26 6.84 -11.63
C TYR A 266 31.50 8.23 -11.08
N ASN A 267 32.71 8.66 -11.12
CA ASN A 267 33.09 10.03 -10.82
C ASN A 267 33.53 10.69 -12.13
N ASN A 268 32.59 11.26 -12.87
CA ASN A 268 32.89 11.98 -14.07
C ASN A 268 33.47 13.36 -13.72
N PRO A 269 34.70 13.69 -14.10
CA PRO A 269 35.26 15.00 -13.80
C PRO A 269 34.48 16.16 -14.43
N ASN A 270 33.66 15.90 -15.46
CA ASN A 270 32.86 16.94 -16.16
C ASN A 270 31.44 17.08 -15.61
N ASP A 271 30.81 15.99 -15.07
CA ASP A 271 29.41 15.97 -14.63
C ASP A 271 29.27 15.85 -13.13
N GLY A 272 30.35 15.69 -12.39
CA GLY A 272 30.37 15.41 -10.96
C GLY A 272 30.09 13.93 -10.64
N PRO A 273 30.10 13.55 -9.36
CA PRO A 273 29.81 12.19 -8.95
C PRO A 273 28.33 11.84 -9.22
N VAL A 274 28.11 10.69 -9.84
CA VAL A 274 26.78 10.11 -10.03
C VAL A 274 26.58 9.06 -8.94
N ASP A 275 25.60 9.27 -8.09
CA ASP A 275 25.19 8.29 -7.09
C ASP A 275 24.57 7.07 -7.76
N THR A 276 25.21 5.93 -7.58
CA THR A 276 24.67 4.62 -8.03
C THR A 276 23.95 3.95 -6.88
N LYS A 277 22.63 3.78 -7.01
CA LYS A 277 21.80 3.10 -6.04
C LYS A 277 21.50 1.67 -6.49
N VAL A 278 21.90 0.70 -5.67
CA VAL A 278 21.66 -0.73 -5.90
C VAL A 278 20.74 -1.25 -4.82
N THR A 279 19.55 -1.68 -5.22
CA THR A 279 18.53 -2.18 -4.30
C THR A 279 18.19 -3.63 -4.62
N LEU A 280 18.36 -4.52 -3.65
CA LEU A 280 17.92 -5.90 -3.70
C LEU A 280 16.83 -6.10 -2.64
N THR A 281 15.63 -6.49 -3.07
CA THR A 281 14.51 -6.71 -2.16
C THR A 281 13.92 -8.10 -2.39
N ASN A 282 13.78 -8.89 -1.33
CA ASN A 282 13.18 -10.24 -1.37
C ASN A 282 13.78 -11.17 -2.42
N CYS A 283 15.06 -11.00 -2.75
CA CYS A 283 15.76 -11.82 -3.73
C CYS A 283 16.35 -13.09 -3.10
N SER A 284 16.49 -14.15 -3.89
CA SER A 284 17.10 -15.39 -3.39
C SER A 284 18.06 -16.04 -4.36
N VAL A 285 19.05 -16.74 -3.79
CA VAL A 285 19.98 -17.65 -4.48
C VAL A 285 19.91 -18.98 -3.75
N GLU A 286 19.47 -20.03 -4.43
CA GLU A 286 19.18 -21.34 -3.82
C GLU A 286 19.71 -22.48 -4.68
N ASN A 287 20.45 -23.40 -4.05
CA ASN A 287 21.06 -24.57 -4.71
C ASN A 287 21.92 -24.16 -5.92
N VAL A 288 22.84 -23.20 -5.73
CA VAL A 288 23.69 -22.63 -6.79
C VAL A 288 25.16 -22.95 -6.52
N THR A 289 25.90 -23.30 -7.58
CA THR A 289 27.37 -23.43 -7.51
C THR A 289 28.00 -22.22 -8.17
N ILE A 290 28.78 -21.45 -7.41
CA ILE A 290 29.57 -20.33 -7.93
C ILE A 290 31.06 -20.62 -7.71
N GLU A 291 31.84 -20.63 -8.80
CA GLU A 291 33.29 -20.82 -8.76
C GLU A 291 34.00 -19.73 -9.57
N ALA A 292 34.89 -19.01 -8.92
CA ALA A 292 35.60 -17.92 -9.59
C ALA A 292 37.04 -17.74 -9.07
N LYS A 293 37.90 -17.11 -9.89
CA LYS A 293 39.22 -16.68 -9.50
C LYS A 293 39.22 -15.41 -8.67
N GLY A 294 38.23 -14.54 -8.89
CA GLY A 294 38.02 -13.29 -8.13
C GLY A 294 37.18 -13.46 -6.86
N SER A 295 36.61 -12.37 -6.39
CA SER A 295 35.71 -12.40 -5.24
C SER A 295 34.42 -13.13 -5.57
N VAL A 296 33.91 -13.92 -4.62
CA VAL A 296 32.67 -14.70 -4.77
C VAL A 296 31.67 -14.31 -3.69
N GLY A 297 30.47 -13.91 -4.08
CA GLY A 297 29.34 -13.64 -3.18
C GLY A 297 28.08 -14.34 -3.64
N GLY A 298 27.23 -14.74 -2.69
CA GLY A 298 25.98 -15.37 -3.03
C GLY A 298 25.05 -14.43 -3.80
N LEU A 299 24.96 -13.15 -3.40
CA LEU A 299 24.20 -12.11 -4.11
C LEU A 299 25.10 -11.28 -5.02
N ILE A 300 26.14 -10.66 -4.45
CA ILE A 300 27.02 -9.70 -5.14
C ILE A 300 28.48 -10.14 -5.01
N GLY A 301 29.20 -10.24 -6.12
CA GLY A 301 30.62 -10.59 -6.12
C GLY A 301 31.51 -9.51 -5.51
N HIS A 302 31.30 -8.25 -5.91
CA HIS A 302 32.03 -7.08 -5.40
C HIS A 302 31.12 -5.86 -5.34
N ALA A 303 30.93 -5.31 -4.17
CA ALA A 303 30.08 -4.16 -3.92
C ALA A 303 30.89 -2.89 -3.70
N GLY A 304 30.56 -1.83 -4.45
CA GLY A 304 31.00 -0.47 -4.18
C GLY A 304 32.47 -0.17 -4.47
N ALA A 305 32.92 -0.35 -5.71
CA ALA A 305 34.26 0.04 -6.10
C ALA A 305 34.51 1.56 -6.07
N ASN A 306 33.45 2.38 -6.01
CA ASN A 306 33.49 3.84 -5.92
C ASN A 306 32.69 4.33 -4.70
N PRO A 307 33.09 5.43 -4.01
CA PRO A 307 32.37 5.98 -2.84
C PRO A 307 30.92 6.37 -3.11
N ALA A 308 30.58 6.74 -4.33
CA ALA A 308 29.22 7.11 -4.73
C ALA A 308 28.28 5.91 -5.03
N THR A 309 28.61 4.72 -4.52
CA THR A 309 27.80 3.52 -4.71
C THR A 309 27.11 3.12 -3.40
N TYR A 310 25.78 3.00 -3.43
CA TYR A 310 24.94 2.72 -2.25
C TYR A 310 24.13 1.47 -2.49
N HIS A 311 24.27 0.48 -1.61
CA HIS A 311 23.58 -0.80 -1.68
C HIS A 311 22.60 -0.90 -0.54
N THR A 312 21.35 -1.30 -0.85
CA THR A 312 20.33 -1.66 0.13
C THR A 312 19.88 -3.09 -0.15
N ILE A 313 20.08 -3.98 0.80
CA ILE A 313 19.73 -5.41 0.68
C ILE A 313 18.73 -5.73 1.79
N THR A 314 17.50 -6.09 1.39
CA THR A 314 16.38 -6.26 2.31
C THR A 314 15.66 -7.58 2.03
N GLY A 315 15.48 -8.42 3.04
CA GLY A 315 14.73 -9.68 2.94
C GLY A 315 15.33 -10.71 1.98
N CYS A 316 16.62 -10.59 1.64
CA CYS A 316 17.27 -11.48 0.68
C CYS A 316 17.83 -12.73 1.33
N THR A 317 17.88 -13.84 0.60
CA THR A 317 18.40 -15.11 1.11
C THR A 317 19.38 -15.78 0.17
N VAL A 318 20.44 -16.39 0.73
CA VAL A 318 21.34 -17.30 0.01
C VAL A 318 21.37 -18.62 0.77
N LYS A 319 20.99 -19.70 0.13
CA LYS A 319 20.78 -20.97 0.80
C LYS A 319 21.24 -22.17 -0.03
N ASP A 320 21.71 -23.23 0.65
CA ASP A 320 22.08 -24.52 0.06
C ASP A 320 23.05 -24.42 -1.14
N SER A 321 23.96 -23.41 -1.14
CA SER A 321 24.78 -23.07 -2.27
C SER A 321 26.26 -23.32 -2.00
N THR A 322 27.01 -23.60 -3.06
CA THR A 322 28.47 -23.79 -3.00
C THR A 322 29.17 -22.58 -3.62
N LEU A 323 29.93 -21.85 -2.81
CA LEU A 323 30.63 -20.63 -3.19
C LEU A 323 32.14 -20.88 -3.05
N LYS A 324 32.88 -20.82 -4.15
CA LYS A 324 34.31 -21.18 -4.19
C LYS A 324 35.15 -20.11 -4.90
N CYS A 325 36.18 -19.60 -4.21
CA CYS A 325 37.24 -18.79 -4.82
C CYS A 325 38.43 -19.68 -5.08
N THR A 326 38.91 -19.69 -6.31
CA THR A 326 40.09 -20.49 -6.74
C THR A 326 41.39 -19.74 -6.64
N GLU A 327 41.40 -18.44 -6.26
CA GLU A 327 42.61 -17.67 -6.06
C GLU A 327 43.30 -18.09 -4.77
N THR A 328 44.59 -18.44 -4.86
CA THR A 328 45.42 -18.90 -3.73
C THR A 328 46.25 -17.76 -3.14
N GLY A 329 46.57 -17.87 -1.84
CA GLY A 329 47.50 -16.94 -1.16
C GLY A 329 47.02 -15.51 -0.97
N LYS A 330 45.75 -15.25 -1.15
CA LYS A 330 45.08 -13.95 -0.93
C LYS A 330 44.23 -13.96 0.34
N SER A 331 43.87 -12.76 0.79
CA SER A 331 42.86 -12.61 1.81
C SER A 331 41.55 -13.31 1.42
N TRP A 332 40.80 -13.77 2.41
CA TRP A 332 39.53 -14.40 2.17
C TRP A 332 38.57 -13.49 1.39
N ARG A 333 37.92 -13.99 0.32
CA ARG A 333 37.08 -13.22 -0.60
C ARG A 333 35.76 -13.92 -0.93
N VAL A 334 35.36 -14.89 -0.13
CA VAL A 334 34.11 -15.63 -0.31
C VAL A 334 33.16 -15.21 0.78
N GLY A 335 32.04 -14.63 0.43
CA GLY A 335 30.98 -14.23 1.35
C GLY A 335 29.65 -14.91 1.02
N GLY A 336 28.89 -15.28 2.03
CA GLY A 336 27.56 -15.85 1.83
C GLY A 336 26.63 -14.91 1.05
N LEU A 337 26.70 -13.61 1.31
CA LEU A 337 25.97 -12.59 0.58
C LEU A 337 26.86 -11.83 -0.39
N ILE A 338 27.98 -11.28 0.08
CA ILE A 338 28.87 -10.38 -0.68
C ILE A 338 30.29 -10.86 -0.59
N GLY A 339 30.97 -11.03 -1.72
CA GLY A 339 32.36 -11.48 -1.76
C GLY A 339 33.33 -10.41 -1.25
N THR A 340 33.26 -9.20 -1.74
CA THR A 340 34.08 -8.08 -1.28
C THR A 340 33.24 -6.80 -1.22
N ALA A 341 33.29 -6.07 -0.11
CA ALA A 341 32.80 -4.70 0.02
C ALA A 341 33.99 -3.72 0.01
N ASN A 342 33.89 -2.65 -0.78
CA ASN A 342 34.98 -1.70 -0.97
C ASN A 342 34.63 -0.31 -0.42
N VAL A 343 34.81 0.75 -1.19
CA VAL A 343 34.65 2.16 -0.77
C VAL A 343 33.19 2.64 -0.75
N GLY A 344 32.27 1.96 -1.44
CA GLY A 344 30.85 2.26 -1.42
C GLY A 344 30.18 1.89 -0.09
N GLN A 345 28.92 2.17 0.00
CA GLN A 345 28.12 1.86 1.18
C GLN A 345 27.26 0.61 0.94
N VAL A 346 27.17 -0.25 1.94
CA VAL A 346 26.30 -1.43 1.92
C VAL A 346 25.46 -1.47 3.19
N THR A 347 24.15 -1.56 3.03
CA THR A 347 23.19 -1.74 4.12
C THR A 347 22.46 -3.06 3.94
N VAL A 348 22.44 -3.87 4.98
CA VAL A 348 21.80 -5.19 5.01
C VAL A 348 20.84 -5.22 6.21
N ASP A 349 19.60 -5.61 6.00
CA ASP A 349 18.62 -5.72 7.09
C ASP A 349 18.74 -7.05 7.86
N ALA A 350 18.04 -7.15 8.99
CA ALA A 350 18.02 -8.34 9.84
C ALA A 350 17.30 -9.54 9.21
N ALA A 351 16.45 -9.33 8.22
CA ALA A 351 15.73 -10.42 7.52
C ALA A 351 16.58 -11.07 6.42
N THR A 352 17.65 -10.39 5.97
CA THR A 352 18.58 -10.92 4.98
C THR A 352 19.54 -11.92 5.61
N SER A 353 19.69 -13.09 4.99
CA SER A 353 20.49 -14.18 5.55
C SER A 353 21.22 -15.03 4.51
N ALA A 354 22.32 -15.64 4.97
CA ALA A 354 23.02 -16.68 4.25
C ALA A 354 23.13 -17.94 5.15
N SER A 355 22.59 -19.06 4.70
CA SER A 355 22.50 -20.27 5.51
C SER A 355 22.77 -21.54 4.71
N GLN A 356 23.30 -22.57 5.37
CA GLN A 356 23.54 -23.90 4.79
C GLN A 356 24.45 -23.88 3.54
N ASN A 357 25.29 -22.82 3.38
CA ASN A 357 26.18 -22.68 2.24
C ASN A 357 27.55 -23.30 2.52
N THR A 358 28.18 -23.87 1.48
CA THR A 358 29.56 -24.30 1.51
C THR A 358 30.46 -23.22 0.93
N LEU A 359 31.32 -22.64 1.77
CA LEU A 359 32.23 -21.55 1.38
C LEU A 359 33.67 -22.05 1.39
N THR A 360 34.37 -21.88 0.27
CA THR A 360 35.75 -22.38 0.12
C THR A 360 36.65 -21.38 -0.59
N GLN A 361 37.88 -21.24 -0.08
CA GLN A 361 38.98 -20.60 -0.79
C GLN A 361 40.24 -21.36 -0.48
N GLU A 362 40.96 -21.81 -1.52
CA GLU A 362 42.15 -22.58 -1.38
C GLU A 362 43.32 -21.72 -0.86
N ASN A 363 44.01 -22.20 0.19
CA ASN A 363 45.19 -21.57 0.77
C ASN A 363 45.02 -20.07 1.08
N ALA A 364 43.88 -19.67 1.60
CA ALA A 364 43.67 -18.29 2.04
C ALA A 364 44.66 -17.93 3.15
N SER A 365 45.24 -16.72 3.09
CA SER A 365 46.17 -16.21 4.10
C SER A 365 45.48 -15.85 5.42
N THR A 366 44.18 -15.66 5.39
CA THR A 366 43.30 -15.41 6.57
C THR A 366 42.34 -16.56 6.72
N GLN A 367 42.05 -16.95 7.96
CA GLN A 367 41.11 -18.01 8.22
C GLN A 367 39.68 -17.51 7.96
N LYS A 368 38.83 -18.43 7.55
CA LYS A 368 37.39 -18.22 7.40
C LYS A 368 36.74 -17.98 8.77
N PRO A 369 36.12 -16.87 9.00
CA PRO A 369 35.24 -16.69 10.15
C PRO A 369 33.96 -17.54 9.97
N GLU A 370 33.36 -17.97 11.06
CA GLU A 370 32.09 -18.69 11.00
C GLU A 370 30.93 -17.75 10.63
N GLY A 371 29.99 -18.21 9.80
CA GLY A 371 28.71 -17.56 9.52
C GLY A 371 28.72 -16.40 8.50
N ASN A 372 29.26 -16.47 7.40
CA ASN A 372 29.62 -15.51 6.37
C ASN A 372 28.53 -14.68 5.72
N ILE A 373 28.37 -13.43 6.11
CA ILE A 373 27.70 -12.41 5.30
C ILE A 373 28.66 -11.83 4.26
N PHE A 374 29.86 -11.41 4.67
CA PHE A 374 30.90 -10.87 3.81
C PHE A 374 32.12 -11.77 3.71
N GLY A 375 32.75 -11.82 2.55
CA GLY A 375 34.06 -12.38 2.38
C GLY A 375 35.15 -11.41 2.88
N ARG A 376 35.12 -10.18 2.43
CA ARG A 376 36.10 -9.16 2.73
C ARG A 376 35.55 -7.75 2.72
N LYS A 377 35.99 -6.91 3.66
CA LYS A 377 35.93 -5.46 3.60
C LYS A 377 37.32 -4.92 3.31
N GLU A 378 37.52 -4.13 2.26
CA GLU A 378 38.87 -3.65 1.92
C GLU A 378 39.44 -2.70 2.98
N VAL A 379 40.64 -2.99 3.43
CA VAL A 379 41.39 -2.23 4.44
C VAL A 379 41.70 -0.84 3.96
N GLY A 380 41.49 0.18 4.79
CA GLY A 380 41.89 1.57 4.50
C GLY A 380 40.99 2.30 3.52
N LYS A 381 39.89 1.70 3.11
CA LYS A 381 38.85 2.34 2.27
C LYS A 381 37.76 2.98 3.12
N ALA A 382 37.25 4.13 2.65
CA ALA A 382 36.26 4.93 3.36
C ALA A 382 34.84 4.36 3.32
N GLY A 383 34.63 3.18 2.70
CA GLY A 383 33.31 2.57 2.57
C GLY A 383 32.68 2.19 3.91
N LEU A 384 31.37 2.29 3.98
CA LEU A 384 30.56 2.01 5.16
C LEU A 384 29.73 0.75 4.93
N VAL A 385 29.77 -0.16 5.89
CA VAL A 385 28.93 -1.35 5.89
C VAL A 385 28.05 -1.36 7.14
N ILE A 386 26.76 -1.46 6.95
CA ILE A 386 25.75 -1.46 8.01
C ILE A 386 24.97 -2.76 7.93
N ILE A 387 24.95 -3.52 9.00
CA ILE A 387 24.18 -4.76 9.13
C ILE A 387 23.29 -4.64 10.34
N ASP A 388 21.98 -4.83 10.15
CA ASP A 388 20.98 -4.72 11.21
C ASP A 388 21.18 -3.43 12.04
N ASN A 389 21.28 -2.31 11.35
CA ASN A 389 21.53 -0.97 11.92
C ASN A 389 22.83 -0.84 12.75
N LYS A 390 23.76 -1.75 12.58
CA LYS A 390 25.07 -1.69 13.23
C LYS A 390 26.17 -1.47 12.20
N VAL A 391 27.06 -0.51 12.48
CA VAL A 391 28.19 -0.23 11.61
C VAL A 391 29.26 -1.29 11.77
N VAL A 392 29.68 -1.88 10.67
CA VAL A 392 30.83 -2.77 10.60
C VAL A 392 32.08 -1.92 10.43
N ALA A 393 33.07 -2.08 11.32
CA ALA A 393 34.24 -1.24 11.33
C ALA A 393 35.05 -1.28 10.00
N ALA A 394 35.46 -0.12 9.52
CA ALA A 394 36.33 -0.01 8.37
C ALA A 394 37.69 -0.68 8.67
N GLY A 395 38.19 -1.46 7.73
CA GLY A 395 39.57 -1.94 7.76
C GLY A 395 39.83 -3.33 8.30
N THR A 396 38.79 -4.16 8.51
CA THR A 396 38.96 -5.56 8.88
C THR A 396 38.47 -6.51 7.77
N ASP A 397 39.11 -7.66 7.61
CA ASP A 397 38.59 -8.76 6.80
C ASP A 397 37.53 -9.47 7.63
N TYR A 398 36.31 -9.59 7.10
CA TYR A 398 35.17 -10.09 7.84
C TYR A 398 34.63 -11.42 7.33
N GLY A 399 34.27 -12.23 8.31
CA GLY A 399 33.19 -13.15 8.19
C GLY A 399 32.12 -12.88 9.25
N ASP A 400 31.09 -13.69 9.35
CA ASP A 400 30.05 -13.58 10.36
C ASP A 400 30.65 -13.63 11.76
N GLY A 401 30.34 -12.74 12.57
CA GLY A 401 30.81 -12.68 13.97
C GLY A 401 31.53 -11.39 14.30
N ASP A 402 32.11 -10.71 13.30
CA ASP A 402 32.86 -9.49 13.53
C ASP A 402 32.04 -8.22 13.29
N ILE A 403 30.73 -8.28 13.48
CA ILE A 403 29.90 -7.08 13.55
C ILE A 403 30.25 -6.38 14.87
N VAL A 404 31.26 -5.55 14.81
CA VAL A 404 31.65 -4.73 15.96
C VAL A 404 30.90 -3.40 15.85
N ASN A 405 29.94 -3.24 16.73
CA ASN A 405 29.40 -1.91 17.00
C ASN A 405 30.51 -1.09 17.66
N LYS A 406 31.34 -0.42 16.86
CA LYS A 406 32.54 0.27 17.39
C LYS A 406 32.19 1.44 18.30
N ASN A 407 31.01 2.04 18.14
CA ASN A 407 30.51 3.09 19.03
C ASN A 407 29.00 2.98 19.12
N ALA A 408 28.50 2.50 20.25
CA ALA A 408 27.08 2.52 20.54
C ALA A 408 26.44 3.92 20.48
N ASN A 409 27.27 4.96 20.35
CA ASN A 409 26.88 6.37 20.29
C ASN A 409 27.12 7.01 18.92
N GLU A 410 27.49 6.24 17.88
CA GLU A 410 27.67 6.83 16.56
C GLU A 410 26.35 7.03 15.87
N VAL A 411 25.89 8.27 15.75
CA VAL A 411 24.65 8.62 15.07
C VAL A 411 24.90 8.57 13.57
N LEU A 412 24.20 7.67 12.90
CA LEU A 412 24.13 7.62 11.44
C LEU A 412 22.75 8.11 11.01
N VAL A 413 22.69 8.87 9.94
CA VAL A 413 21.45 9.41 9.39
C VAL A 413 21.24 8.90 7.98
N GLU A 414 20.12 8.27 7.75
CA GLU A 414 19.71 7.87 6.41
C GLU A 414 19.23 9.11 5.64
N VAL A 415 19.96 9.52 4.63
CA VAL A 415 19.66 10.69 3.80
C VAL A 415 18.83 10.34 2.56
N SER A 416 18.88 9.09 2.14
CA SER A 416 17.97 8.48 1.16
C SER A 416 17.98 6.97 1.39
N LYS A 417 16.98 6.22 0.91
CA LYS A 417 16.86 4.78 1.16
C LYS A 417 18.19 4.06 0.89
N GLY A 418 18.78 3.49 1.92
CA GLY A 418 20.07 2.79 1.89
C GLY A 418 21.31 3.70 1.87
N HIS A 419 21.16 5.01 1.91
CA HIS A 419 22.27 5.95 1.94
C HIS A 419 22.37 6.61 3.32
N TRP A 420 23.34 6.19 4.10
CA TRP A 420 23.60 6.66 5.45
C TRP A 420 24.87 7.51 5.49
N VAL A 421 24.86 8.60 6.21
CA VAL A 421 26.02 9.45 6.44
C VAL A 421 26.25 9.66 7.93
N LYS A 422 27.52 9.82 8.31
CA LYS A 422 27.90 10.25 9.67
C LYS A 422 27.98 11.78 9.66
N PRO A 423 27.05 12.47 10.34
CA PRO A 423 27.09 13.92 10.39
C PRO A 423 28.31 14.44 11.15
N ASN A 424 28.75 15.64 10.81
CA ASN A 424 29.70 16.38 11.62
C ASN A 424 29.06 16.67 13.00
N GLU A 425 29.88 16.67 14.06
CA GLU A 425 29.40 16.92 15.43
C GLU A 425 28.70 18.28 15.59
N ASP A 426 29.02 19.26 14.76
CA ASP A 426 28.40 20.59 14.77
C ASP A 426 27.14 20.69 13.89
N ALA A 427 26.85 19.70 13.07
CA ALA A 427 25.68 19.72 12.20
C ALA A 427 24.38 19.62 13.03
N VAL A 428 23.40 20.46 12.67
CA VAL A 428 22.07 20.54 13.31
C VAL A 428 21.00 19.95 12.40
N ALA A 429 21.16 20.15 11.09
CA ALA A 429 20.23 19.67 10.09
C ALA A 429 20.96 19.30 8.80
N MET A 430 20.31 18.54 7.94
CA MET A 430 20.86 18.22 6.64
C MET A 430 19.80 18.13 5.54
N ILE A 431 20.25 18.40 4.29
CA ILE A 431 19.46 18.22 3.07
C ILE A 431 20.24 17.29 2.16
N GLY A 432 19.72 16.08 1.94
CA GLY A 432 20.54 15.03 1.30
C GLY A 432 21.82 14.81 2.11
N ALA A 433 22.98 14.89 1.48
CA ALA A 433 24.28 14.75 2.14
C ALA A 433 24.88 16.08 2.62
N ARG A 434 24.21 17.21 2.42
CA ARG A 434 24.70 18.53 2.81
C ARG A 434 24.26 18.90 4.21
N GLU A 435 25.23 19.20 5.06
CA GLU A 435 25.04 19.55 6.47
C GLU A 435 24.91 21.07 6.69
N TYR A 436 24.18 21.43 7.73
CA TYR A 436 23.94 22.80 8.15
C TYR A 436 24.11 22.91 9.68
N SER A 437 24.81 23.94 10.11
CA SER A 437 25.02 24.21 11.53
C SER A 437 23.82 24.85 12.23
N THR A 438 22.81 25.30 11.46
CA THR A 438 21.55 25.82 12.00
C THR A 438 20.37 25.39 11.14
N LEU A 439 19.20 25.21 11.76
CA LEU A 439 17.97 24.92 11.04
C LEU A 439 17.52 26.06 10.11
N PRO A 440 17.63 27.36 10.49
CA PRO A 440 17.34 28.46 9.57
C PRO A 440 18.17 28.45 8.30
N ASP A 441 19.46 28.10 8.38
CA ASP A 441 20.32 28.02 7.18
C ASP A 441 19.87 26.87 6.26
N ALA A 442 19.50 25.73 6.84
CA ALA A 442 18.96 24.61 6.08
C ALA A 442 17.66 25.00 5.35
N ILE A 443 16.72 25.63 6.04
CA ILE A 443 15.43 26.08 5.45
C ILE A 443 15.66 27.12 4.35
N THR A 444 16.59 28.06 4.55
CA THR A 444 16.94 29.07 3.53
C THR A 444 17.54 28.42 2.27
N ALA A 445 18.40 27.43 2.45
CA ALA A 445 19.07 26.72 1.37
C ALA A 445 18.19 25.70 0.64
N ALA A 446 17.12 25.24 1.26
CA ALA A 446 16.20 24.23 0.69
C ALA A 446 15.57 24.70 -0.61
N LYS A 447 15.37 23.78 -1.52
CA LYS A 447 14.59 23.94 -2.76
C LYS A 447 13.20 23.36 -2.57
N ASP A 448 12.28 23.67 -3.50
CA ASP A 448 10.97 23.05 -3.49
C ASP A 448 11.07 21.53 -3.56
N GLY A 449 10.41 20.86 -2.63
CA GLY A 449 10.39 19.41 -2.51
C GLY A 449 11.53 18.79 -1.67
N ASP A 450 12.50 19.58 -1.21
CA ASP A 450 13.59 19.06 -0.38
C ASP A 450 13.08 18.56 0.98
N THR A 451 13.78 17.55 1.51
CA THR A 451 13.62 17.07 2.88
C THR A 451 14.78 17.56 3.72
N ILE A 452 14.44 18.33 4.76
CA ILE A 452 15.38 18.75 5.81
C ILE A 452 15.25 17.78 6.97
N LYS A 453 16.31 17.09 7.31
CA LYS A 453 16.34 16.12 8.41
C LYS A 453 17.07 16.73 9.61
N LEU A 454 16.46 16.70 10.79
CA LEU A 454 17.11 17.11 12.03
C LEU A 454 18.13 16.05 12.47
N LEU A 455 19.23 16.50 13.04
CA LEU A 455 20.33 15.67 13.53
C LEU A 455 20.50 15.76 15.05
N LYS A 456 19.86 16.73 15.67
CA LYS A 456 19.80 16.94 17.13
C LYS A 456 18.61 17.82 17.48
N ASP A 457 18.34 17.94 18.75
CA ASP A 457 17.31 18.83 19.26
C ASP A 457 17.63 20.28 18.90
N VAL A 458 16.62 21.05 18.54
CA VAL A 458 16.77 22.43 18.07
C VAL A 458 15.92 23.36 18.91
N THR A 459 16.52 24.46 19.37
CA THR A 459 15.77 25.55 19.98
C THR A 459 15.65 26.73 19.01
N VAL A 460 14.41 27.11 18.72
CA VAL A 460 14.09 28.22 17.83
C VAL A 460 13.77 29.45 18.66
N THR A 461 14.64 30.46 18.61
CA THR A 461 14.50 31.72 19.40
C THR A 461 13.94 32.88 18.58
N LYS A 462 13.84 32.73 17.26
CA LYS A 462 13.20 33.67 16.34
C LYS A 462 12.37 32.88 15.31
N PRO A 463 11.23 33.42 14.86
CA PRO A 463 10.45 32.74 13.85
C PRO A 463 11.28 32.39 12.60
N ILE A 464 11.12 31.17 12.10
CA ILE A 464 11.74 30.75 10.85
C ILE A 464 10.68 30.89 9.75
N GLU A 465 10.98 31.66 8.72
CA GLU A 465 10.08 31.84 7.58
C GLU A 465 10.25 30.69 6.57
N VAL A 466 9.14 30.09 6.20
CA VAL A 466 9.07 29.06 5.16
C VAL A 466 8.32 29.62 3.97
N THR A 467 9.03 29.77 2.86
CA THR A 467 8.54 30.34 1.60
C THR A 467 8.54 29.35 0.45
N LYS A 468 8.97 28.11 0.69
CA LYS A 468 9.08 27.03 -0.32
C LYS A 468 8.45 25.75 0.23
N SER A 469 8.00 24.89 -0.66
CA SER A 469 7.49 23.58 -0.30
C SER A 469 8.62 22.67 0.13
N MET A 470 8.50 22.00 1.29
CA MET A 470 9.53 21.12 1.85
C MET A 470 8.99 20.18 2.90
N THR A 471 9.78 19.17 3.23
CA THR A 471 9.55 18.31 4.40
C THR A 471 10.57 18.65 5.49
N LEU A 472 10.10 18.91 6.70
CA LEU A 472 10.92 18.94 7.91
C LEU A 472 10.75 17.61 8.64
N ASP A 473 11.71 16.72 8.49
CA ASP A 473 11.79 15.45 9.19
C ASP A 473 12.45 15.67 10.55
N LEU A 474 11.68 15.49 11.60
CA LEU A 474 12.18 15.65 12.97
C LEU A 474 13.11 14.52 13.41
N ASN A 475 13.09 13.38 12.74
CA ASN A 475 14.05 12.29 12.86
C ASN A 475 14.37 11.86 14.32
N GLY A 476 13.37 11.79 15.16
CA GLY A 476 13.53 11.42 16.58
C GLY A 476 13.95 12.58 17.51
N HIS A 477 14.03 13.80 16.98
CA HIS A 477 14.45 14.98 17.72
C HIS A 477 13.29 15.93 18.07
N VAL A 478 13.55 16.81 19.03
CA VAL A 478 12.58 17.78 19.52
C VAL A 478 12.94 19.18 19.03
N LEU A 479 11.97 19.88 18.45
CA LEU A 479 12.07 21.29 18.15
C LEU A 479 11.43 22.10 19.28
N THR A 480 12.24 22.86 20.02
CA THR A 480 11.76 23.73 21.09
C THR A 480 11.48 25.13 20.57
N ALA A 481 10.25 25.59 20.70
CA ALA A 481 9.85 26.94 20.38
C ALA A 481 10.07 27.86 21.61
N ALA A 482 11.07 28.72 21.55
CA ALA A 482 11.43 29.67 22.61
C ALA A 482 11.46 31.13 22.12
N THR A 483 10.64 31.42 21.10
CA THR A 483 10.59 32.75 20.48
C THR A 483 9.93 33.76 21.43
N ALA A 484 10.59 34.89 21.70
CA ALA A 484 10.02 35.98 22.47
C ALA A 484 9.03 36.79 21.62
N SER A 485 7.87 37.11 22.18
CA SER A 485 6.89 38.02 21.57
C SER A 485 7.28 39.47 21.89
N THR A 486 7.27 40.32 20.89
CA THR A 486 7.23 41.77 21.13
C THR A 486 5.76 42.24 21.14
N ALA A 487 5.46 43.36 21.79
CA ALA A 487 4.09 43.85 21.98
C ALA A 487 3.26 44.00 20.69
N THR A 488 3.90 43.99 19.52
CA THR A 488 3.27 44.18 18.22
C THR A 488 3.28 42.93 17.32
N VAL A 489 4.07 41.90 17.66
CA VAL A 489 4.26 40.73 16.81
C VAL A 489 4.09 39.46 17.62
N LYS A 490 3.13 38.64 17.20
CA LYS A 490 2.88 37.32 17.76
C LYS A 490 3.83 36.33 17.08
N ASN A 491 4.62 35.62 17.86
CA ASN A 491 5.68 34.75 17.34
C ASN A 491 5.33 33.26 17.46
N SER A 492 5.43 32.55 16.37
CA SER A 492 5.47 31.07 16.30
C SER A 492 6.86 30.61 15.86
N ALA A 493 7.22 29.36 16.14
CA ALA A 493 8.52 28.83 15.72
C ALA A 493 8.69 28.84 14.19
N ILE A 494 7.65 28.51 13.46
CA ILE A 494 7.64 28.46 12.00
C ILE A 494 6.51 29.36 11.46
N TRP A 495 6.86 30.21 10.50
CA TRP A 495 5.92 31.01 9.73
C TRP A 495 5.91 30.57 8.28
N VAL A 496 4.74 30.20 7.77
CA VAL A 496 4.55 30.01 6.33
C VAL A 496 4.07 31.33 5.75
N THR A 497 4.94 32.02 5.01
CA THR A 497 4.71 33.40 4.57
C THR A 497 4.54 33.57 3.06
N ALA A 498 4.57 32.47 2.29
CA ALA A 498 4.33 32.48 0.86
C ALA A 498 3.07 31.69 0.49
N GLU A 499 2.49 32.02 -0.67
CA GLU A 499 1.33 31.33 -1.21
C GLU A 499 1.69 29.96 -1.80
N LYS A 500 0.75 29.01 -1.69
CA LYS A 500 0.84 27.66 -2.31
C LYS A 500 2.03 26.83 -1.83
N VAL A 501 2.51 27.09 -0.62
CA VAL A 501 3.56 26.30 0.03
C VAL A 501 2.97 25.06 0.65
N ASN A 502 3.60 23.91 0.42
CA ASN A 502 3.31 22.65 1.08
C ASN A 502 4.47 22.34 2.06
N LEU A 503 4.22 22.53 3.35
CA LEU A 503 5.15 22.17 4.41
C LEU A 503 4.68 20.87 5.05
N THR A 504 5.50 19.83 5.02
CA THR A 504 5.29 18.62 5.82
C THR A 504 6.21 18.63 7.02
N ILE A 505 5.67 18.43 8.22
CA ILE A 505 6.43 18.17 9.45
C ILE A 505 6.27 16.68 9.73
N ASP A 506 7.34 15.93 9.56
CA ASP A 506 7.36 14.49 9.79
C ASP A 506 7.91 14.16 11.18
N GLY A 507 7.01 13.77 12.06
CA GLY A 507 7.30 13.33 13.43
C GLY A 507 7.07 11.83 13.63
N THR A 508 7.05 11.02 12.57
CA THR A 508 6.74 9.58 12.64
C THR A 508 7.83 8.76 13.34
N THR A 509 9.07 9.25 13.33
CA THR A 509 10.16 8.61 14.08
C THR A 509 9.94 8.78 15.60
N ALA A 510 10.12 7.72 16.38
CA ALA A 510 9.94 7.76 17.83
C ALA A 510 10.86 8.81 18.49
N GLY A 511 10.32 9.58 19.42
CA GLY A 511 11.02 10.69 20.06
C GLY A 511 10.85 12.03 19.36
N SER A 512 10.31 12.05 18.14
CA SER A 512 10.05 13.29 17.40
C SER A 512 8.94 14.12 18.03
N GLY A 513 9.10 15.43 17.99
CA GLY A 513 8.04 16.33 18.44
C GLY A 513 8.43 17.80 18.44
N MET A 514 7.51 18.61 18.93
CA MET A 514 7.75 20.02 19.19
C MET A 514 7.30 20.36 20.61
N THR A 515 8.06 21.19 21.30
CA THR A 515 7.70 21.66 22.63
C THR A 515 7.81 23.18 22.74
N MET A 516 6.96 23.80 23.54
CA MET A 516 7.14 25.19 23.90
C MET A 516 8.17 25.27 25.02
N GLY A 517 9.16 26.13 24.86
CA GLY A 517 10.12 26.48 25.94
C GLY A 517 9.38 27.09 27.12
N ASP A 518 10.02 27.08 28.30
CA ASP A 518 9.47 27.63 29.52
C ASP A 518 9.08 29.10 29.34
N THR A 519 7.78 29.35 29.26
CA THR A 519 7.18 30.66 29.03
C THR A 519 6.52 31.19 30.27
N HIS A 520 6.96 30.74 31.45
CA HIS A 520 6.39 31.11 32.74
C HIS A 520 6.75 32.53 33.13
N ASP A 521 6.63 33.47 32.22
CA ASP A 521 6.68 34.88 32.55
C ASP A 521 5.27 35.41 32.85
N THR A 522 5.13 36.14 33.95
CA THR A 522 3.89 36.79 34.34
C THR A 522 3.45 37.89 33.37
N ASN A 523 4.26 38.21 32.37
CA ASN A 523 3.96 39.18 31.33
C ASN A 523 3.37 38.49 30.07
N TRP A 524 2.06 38.61 29.89
CA TRP A 524 1.31 38.03 28.77
C TRP A 524 1.77 38.52 27.37
N GLU A 525 2.54 39.59 27.31
CA GLU A 525 3.05 40.16 26.06
C GLU A 525 4.30 39.46 25.51
N ALA A 526 4.99 38.65 26.34
CA ALA A 526 6.27 38.02 26.01
C ALA A 526 6.14 36.53 25.60
N LYS A 527 4.98 36.05 25.15
CA LYS A 527 4.72 34.59 25.02
C LYS A 527 4.86 34.06 23.59
N VAL A 528 5.35 32.83 23.50
CA VAL A 528 5.32 32.03 22.30
C VAL A 528 3.87 31.73 21.95
N TRP A 529 3.47 31.93 20.69
CA TRP A 529 2.09 31.82 20.25
C TRP A 529 1.76 30.48 19.62
N GLY A 530 2.73 29.66 19.35
CA GLY A 530 2.55 28.33 18.80
C GLY A 530 3.74 27.78 18.04
N PHE A 531 3.54 26.64 17.38
CA PHE A 531 4.58 25.99 16.57
C PHE A 531 4.56 26.50 15.15
N VAL A 532 3.39 26.53 14.53
CA VAL A 532 3.25 26.91 13.11
C VAL A 532 2.16 27.95 12.92
N ASP A 533 2.47 29.00 12.16
CA ASP A 533 1.56 30.06 11.79
C ASP A 533 1.41 30.17 10.26
N LEU A 534 0.17 30.00 9.78
CA LEU A 534 -0.23 30.10 8.39
C LEU A 534 -1.13 31.33 8.15
N ARG A 535 -0.98 32.43 8.87
CA ARG A 535 -1.93 33.56 8.80
C ARG A 535 -1.57 34.65 7.83
N VAL A 536 -0.30 34.81 7.51
CA VAL A 536 0.18 35.95 6.73
C VAL A 536 0.81 35.48 5.45
N GLY A 537 0.23 35.87 4.29
CA GLY A 537 0.78 35.58 2.97
C GLY A 537 0.74 34.12 2.55
N SER A 538 0.00 33.27 3.27
CA SER A 538 0.01 31.81 3.06
C SER A 538 -1.20 31.27 2.28
N ALA A 539 -1.88 32.09 1.50
CA ALA A 539 -3.06 31.67 0.75
C ALA A 539 -2.75 30.45 -0.16
N GLY A 540 -3.61 29.45 -0.13
CA GLY A 540 -3.43 28.19 -0.85
C GLY A 540 -2.34 27.26 -0.30
N SER A 541 -1.73 27.62 0.85
CA SER A 541 -0.69 26.81 1.47
C SER A 541 -1.27 25.72 2.36
N THR A 542 -0.55 24.59 2.42
CA THR A 542 -0.92 23.44 3.28
C THR A 542 0.24 23.11 4.22
N VAL A 543 -0.07 22.96 5.51
CA VAL A 543 0.84 22.31 6.46
C VAL A 543 0.28 20.94 6.81
N THR A 544 1.10 19.92 6.63
CA THR A 544 0.80 18.53 7.02
C THR A 544 1.74 18.14 8.16
N VAL A 545 1.17 17.65 9.25
CA VAL A 545 1.92 17.14 10.41
C VAL A 545 1.63 15.66 10.56
N ASN A 546 2.66 14.84 10.44
CA ASN A 546 2.57 13.39 10.55
C ASN A 546 3.20 12.91 11.86
N GLY A 547 2.39 12.30 12.73
CA GLY A 547 2.85 11.73 14.00
C GLY A 547 3.50 12.76 14.94
N GLY A 548 4.30 12.26 15.86
CA GLY A 548 5.05 13.08 16.82
C GLY A 548 4.28 13.50 18.07
N SER A 549 5.03 14.03 19.04
CA SER A 549 4.51 14.54 20.32
C SER A 549 4.67 16.05 20.40
N TYR A 550 3.57 16.75 20.63
CA TYR A 550 3.49 18.22 20.61
C TYR A 550 3.04 18.74 21.98
N THR A 551 3.97 19.28 22.72
CA THR A 551 3.71 19.78 24.09
C THR A 551 3.65 21.30 24.09
N GLY A 552 2.46 21.83 24.36
CA GLY A 552 2.20 23.25 24.51
C GLY A 552 2.62 23.79 25.88
N SER A 553 2.23 25.01 26.14
CA SER A 553 2.47 25.65 27.47
C SER A 553 1.66 24.94 28.56
N THR A 554 2.20 24.91 29.74
CA THR A 554 1.53 24.49 30.98
C THR A 554 1.43 25.70 31.90
N CYS A 555 0.35 26.46 31.80
CA CYS A 555 0.18 27.66 32.65
C CYS A 555 -0.52 27.34 33.94
N ALA A 556 0.08 27.77 35.06
CA ALA A 556 -0.49 27.59 36.40
C ALA A 556 -1.43 28.72 36.84
N SER A 557 -1.62 29.75 36.04
CA SER A 557 -2.42 30.94 36.42
C SER A 557 -3.67 31.16 35.61
N ASP A 558 -4.68 31.74 36.23
CA ASP A 558 -6.01 32.06 35.66
C ASP A 558 -5.99 33.21 34.61
N SER A 559 -4.83 33.63 34.11
CA SER A 559 -4.73 34.70 33.13
C SER A 559 -5.05 34.23 31.70
N TYR A 560 -5.66 35.11 30.91
CA TYR A 560 -6.07 34.87 29.55
C TYR A 560 -4.87 34.65 28.64
N HIS A 561 -4.73 33.44 28.08
CA HIS A 561 -3.71 33.14 27.10
C HIS A 561 -4.39 32.85 25.74
N TYR A 562 -3.92 33.50 24.68
CA TYR A 562 -4.45 33.31 23.31
C TYR A 562 -3.52 32.43 22.48
N THR A 563 -2.93 31.40 23.06
CA THR A 563 -2.02 30.51 22.37
C THR A 563 -2.76 29.43 21.62
N ALA A 564 -2.17 28.95 20.53
CA ALA A 564 -2.59 27.75 19.83
C ALA A 564 -1.35 27.09 19.26
N LEU A 565 -1.27 25.77 19.29
CA LEU A 565 -0.14 25.06 18.70
C LEU A 565 -0.02 25.35 17.20
N PHE A 566 -1.16 25.40 16.52
CA PHE A 566 -1.26 25.68 15.10
C PHE A 566 -2.27 26.79 14.83
N THR A 567 -1.88 27.80 14.07
CA THR A 567 -2.77 28.83 13.58
C THR A 567 -2.96 28.73 12.08
N VAL A 568 -4.22 28.78 11.63
CA VAL A 568 -4.58 28.60 10.21
C VAL A 568 -5.26 29.87 9.72
N GLY A 569 -4.72 30.48 8.66
CA GLY A 569 -5.27 31.67 8.02
C GLY A 569 -6.35 31.38 7.01
N SER A 570 -6.85 32.44 6.40
CA SER A 570 -7.79 32.32 5.27
C SER A 570 -7.12 31.61 4.09
N GLU A 571 -7.88 30.72 3.45
CA GLU A 571 -7.45 29.96 2.26
C GLU A 571 -6.24 29.04 2.48
N SER A 572 -5.88 28.79 3.73
CA SER A 572 -4.81 27.85 4.12
C SER A 572 -5.39 26.59 4.70
N LYS A 573 -4.61 25.49 4.68
CA LYS A 573 -5.01 24.17 5.15
C LYS A 573 -4.02 23.61 6.15
N LEU A 574 -4.53 23.03 7.24
CA LEU A 574 -3.77 22.24 8.20
C LEU A 574 -4.27 20.79 8.16
N VAL A 575 -3.35 19.85 8.08
CA VAL A 575 -3.61 18.42 8.16
C VAL A 575 -2.81 17.83 9.32
N LEU A 576 -3.48 17.19 10.27
CA LEU A 576 -2.88 16.51 11.41
C LEU A 576 -3.16 15.00 11.29
N ASN A 577 -2.11 14.20 11.14
CA ASN A 577 -2.21 12.75 10.98
C ASN A 577 -1.57 12.05 12.18
N ASN A 578 -2.35 11.36 13.01
CA ASN A 578 -1.90 10.60 14.18
C ASN A 578 -1.00 11.41 15.14
N VAL A 579 -1.29 12.67 15.33
CA VAL A 579 -0.54 13.59 16.18
C VAL A 579 -0.89 13.34 17.65
N SER A 580 0.09 13.33 18.55
CA SER A 580 -0.11 13.38 19.99
C SER A 580 0.15 14.80 20.49
N ALA A 581 -0.86 15.45 21.06
CA ALA A 581 -0.70 16.81 21.57
C ALA A 581 -1.18 16.95 23.02
N GLU A 582 -0.39 17.64 23.82
CA GLU A 582 -0.75 18.03 25.17
C GLU A 582 -0.54 19.55 25.34
N THR A 583 -1.57 20.26 25.79
CA THR A 583 -1.50 21.73 26.01
C THR A 583 -2.56 22.17 27.02
N ASP A 584 -2.37 23.29 27.60
CA ASP A 584 -3.35 23.95 28.49
C ASP A 584 -4.37 24.80 27.71
N GLU A 585 -4.16 25.07 26.43
CA GLU A 585 -5.05 25.89 25.62
C GLU A 585 -5.49 25.19 24.28
N ARG A 586 -5.33 25.88 23.17
CA ARG A 586 -5.79 25.38 21.86
C ARG A 586 -4.75 24.54 21.15
N VAL A 587 -5.18 23.45 20.56
CA VAL A 587 -4.40 22.76 19.54
C VAL A 587 -4.43 23.57 18.24
N VAL A 588 -5.63 23.98 17.81
CA VAL A 588 -5.83 24.71 16.55
C VAL A 588 -6.68 25.96 16.72
N LYS A 589 -6.23 27.05 16.10
CA LYS A 589 -7.03 28.27 15.89
C LYS A 589 -7.09 28.60 14.40
N ALA A 590 -8.26 28.43 13.79
CA ALA A 590 -8.49 28.76 12.38
C ALA A 590 -9.26 30.08 12.23
N SER A 591 -8.81 30.95 11.32
CA SER A 591 -9.53 32.17 10.92
C SER A 591 -10.55 31.88 9.78
N SER A 592 -11.21 32.89 9.30
CA SER A 592 -12.46 32.89 8.53
C SER A 592 -12.63 31.85 7.42
N CYS A 593 -11.57 31.43 6.74
CA CYS A 593 -11.64 30.46 5.62
C CYS A 593 -10.60 29.34 5.74
N GLY A 594 -9.94 29.21 6.90
CA GLY A 594 -8.97 28.13 7.12
C GLY A 594 -9.62 26.77 7.19
N GLU A 595 -9.02 25.79 6.54
CA GLU A 595 -9.44 24.39 6.56
C GLU A 595 -8.58 23.57 7.51
N VAL A 596 -9.22 22.68 8.28
CA VAL A 596 -8.53 21.79 9.24
C VAL A 596 -8.97 20.36 8.99
N VAL A 597 -8.01 19.46 8.81
CA VAL A 597 -8.24 18.03 8.68
C VAL A 597 -7.47 17.30 9.78
N VAL A 598 -8.15 16.49 10.55
CA VAL A 598 -7.56 15.69 11.62
C VAL A 598 -7.89 14.22 11.36
N SER A 599 -6.87 13.39 11.25
CA SER A 599 -6.99 11.94 11.05
C SER A 599 -6.23 11.22 12.16
N GLY A 600 -6.96 10.60 13.07
CA GLY A 600 -6.39 9.95 14.24
C GLY A 600 -5.78 10.92 15.25
N GLY A 601 -4.93 10.39 16.10
CA GLY A 601 -4.20 11.15 17.11
C GLY A 601 -4.90 11.24 18.46
N THR A 602 -4.11 11.70 19.46
CA THR A 602 -4.56 11.86 20.84
C THR A 602 -4.26 13.27 21.30
N TYR A 603 -5.27 13.96 21.79
CA TYR A 603 -5.20 15.36 22.18
C TYR A 603 -5.64 15.50 23.63
N ASN A 604 -4.78 16.04 24.48
CA ASN A 604 -5.02 16.21 25.90
C ASN A 604 -4.94 17.70 26.29
N ILE A 605 -6.07 18.27 26.70
CA ILE A 605 -6.15 19.66 27.16
C ILE A 605 -6.16 19.66 28.68
N THR A 606 -5.05 20.02 29.27
CA THR A 606 -4.82 19.96 30.72
C THR A 606 -5.15 21.27 31.47
N GLY A 607 -5.34 22.35 30.70
CA GLY A 607 -5.38 23.73 31.29
C GLY A 607 -6.64 24.11 32.02
N ILE A 608 -6.47 25.17 32.80
CA ILE A 608 -7.49 25.80 33.65
C ILE A 608 -8.30 26.84 32.85
N ASN A 609 -7.78 27.36 31.74
CA ASN A 609 -8.19 28.60 31.11
C ASN A 609 -8.74 28.55 29.70
N ALA A 610 -9.43 27.50 29.31
CA ALA A 610 -10.24 27.56 28.09
C ALA A 610 -11.46 28.53 28.25
N PHE A 611 -11.22 29.73 28.78
CA PHE A 611 -12.32 30.68 29.04
C PHE A 611 -13.00 31.20 27.78
N LEU A 612 -12.35 31.17 26.63
CA LEU A 612 -12.90 31.70 25.36
C LEU A 612 -12.59 30.88 24.12
N GLY A 613 -12.14 29.63 24.25
CA GLY A 613 -11.79 28.85 23.09
C GLY A 613 -12.02 27.34 23.24
N ALA A 614 -12.25 26.69 22.14
CA ALA A 614 -12.25 25.24 22.03
C ALA A 614 -10.82 24.73 21.75
N ALA A 615 -10.54 23.50 22.11
CA ALA A 615 -9.29 22.85 21.73
C ALA A 615 -9.03 22.99 20.23
N PHE A 616 -10.10 22.82 19.44
CA PHE A 616 -10.13 23.07 18.00
C PHE A 616 -11.15 24.18 17.67
N GLU A 617 -10.66 25.41 17.57
CA GLU A 617 -11.45 26.54 17.06
C GLU A 617 -11.36 26.55 15.52
N THR A 618 -12.39 26.05 14.84
CA THR A 618 -12.37 25.81 13.40
C THR A 618 -13.49 26.53 12.66
N LYS A 619 -13.29 26.70 11.36
CA LYS A 619 -14.31 27.19 10.43
C LYS A 619 -14.79 26.05 9.52
N THR A 620 -13.90 25.49 8.69
CA THR A 620 -14.16 24.29 7.91
C THR A 620 -13.24 23.19 8.41
N ALA A 621 -13.77 22.04 8.79
CA ALA A 621 -12.97 20.96 9.37
C ALA A 621 -13.50 19.56 9.09
N SER A 622 -12.59 18.59 9.13
CA SER A 622 -12.92 17.17 9.14
C SER A 622 -12.11 16.48 10.22
N PHE A 623 -12.79 15.72 11.06
CA PHE A 623 -12.20 14.94 12.15
C PHE A 623 -12.55 13.47 11.96
N THR A 624 -11.56 12.62 11.91
CA THR A 624 -11.73 11.17 11.78
C THR A 624 -10.83 10.47 12.78
N ASP A 625 -11.35 9.47 13.51
CA ASP A 625 -10.62 8.63 14.47
C ASP A 625 -9.87 9.40 15.57
N MET A 626 -10.28 10.64 15.86
CA MET A 626 -9.63 11.53 16.82
C MET A 626 -10.03 11.18 18.25
N LYS A 627 -9.07 11.15 19.17
CA LYS A 627 -9.31 11.08 20.63
C LYS A 627 -8.92 12.40 21.26
N LEU A 628 -9.92 13.07 21.89
CA LEU A 628 -9.72 14.35 22.55
C LEU A 628 -10.25 14.28 23.99
N THR A 629 -9.37 14.53 24.93
CA THR A 629 -9.72 14.70 26.34
C THR A 629 -9.42 16.13 26.75
N ALA A 630 -10.41 16.84 27.26
CA ALA A 630 -10.22 18.16 27.81
C ALA A 630 -10.65 18.18 29.28
N LYS A 631 -9.84 18.83 30.12
CA LYS A 631 -10.19 19.02 31.52
C LYS A 631 -11.39 19.95 31.66
N TYR A 632 -11.34 21.07 30.95
CA TYR A 632 -12.40 22.07 30.90
C TYR A 632 -12.60 22.58 29.48
N GLY A 633 -13.72 23.23 29.19
CA GLY A 633 -13.90 24.02 27.98
C GLY A 633 -14.57 23.32 26.82
N GLY A 634 -14.64 24.03 25.70
CA GLY A 634 -15.11 23.49 24.43
C GLY A 634 -14.06 22.63 23.76
N CYS A 635 -14.44 21.46 23.29
CA CYS A 635 -13.48 20.60 22.59
C CYS A 635 -13.36 20.94 21.10
N VAL A 636 -14.48 20.90 20.36
CA VAL A 636 -14.54 21.23 18.94
C VAL A 636 -15.56 22.34 18.73
N GLN A 637 -15.10 23.49 18.22
CA GLN A 637 -15.96 24.62 17.84
C GLN A 637 -15.98 24.79 16.32
N VAL A 638 -17.17 24.89 15.77
CA VAL A 638 -17.42 24.95 14.33
C VAL A 638 -18.09 26.27 13.96
N GLY A 639 -17.41 27.03 13.09
CA GLY A 639 -17.93 28.32 12.62
C GLY A 639 -18.49 28.32 11.20
N ARG A 640 -18.27 27.27 10.41
CA ARG A 640 -18.84 27.07 9.06
C ARG A 640 -19.32 25.64 8.87
N ASN A 641 -18.43 24.74 8.44
CA ASN A 641 -18.80 23.35 8.20
C ASN A 641 -17.79 22.40 8.82
N ALA A 642 -18.26 21.40 9.54
CA ALA A 642 -17.40 20.32 10.01
C ALA A 642 -18.08 18.96 9.92
N THR A 643 -17.25 17.92 9.73
CA THR A 643 -17.66 16.53 9.87
C THR A 643 -16.85 15.87 10.99
N LEU A 644 -17.51 15.01 11.77
CA LEU A 644 -16.88 14.22 12.84
C LEU A 644 -17.27 12.75 12.62
N GLU A 645 -16.29 11.90 12.48
CA GLU A 645 -16.47 10.48 12.20
C GLU A 645 -15.59 9.65 13.13
N ASN A 646 -16.15 8.71 13.85
CA ASN A 646 -15.49 7.81 14.79
C ASN A 646 -14.59 8.53 15.83
N CYS A 647 -14.98 9.74 16.25
CA CYS A 647 -14.26 10.52 17.24
C CYS A 647 -14.65 10.12 18.67
N GLU A 648 -13.67 10.13 19.58
CA GLU A 648 -13.88 10.03 21.02
C GLU A 648 -13.54 11.38 21.66
N ILE A 649 -14.56 12.09 22.13
CA ILE A 649 -14.38 13.42 22.74
C ILE A 649 -14.94 13.41 24.17
N LYS A 650 -14.08 13.77 25.13
CA LYS A 650 -14.42 13.76 26.56
C LYS A 650 -14.02 15.04 27.26
N VAL A 651 -14.95 15.67 27.98
CA VAL A 651 -14.68 16.71 28.98
C VAL A 651 -14.76 16.06 30.36
N THR A 652 -13.69 16.20 31.17
CA THR A 652 -13.57 15.46 32.43
C THR A 652 -14.06 16.23 33.64
N ASP A 653 -14.07 17.56 33.58
CA ASP A 653 -14.37 18.42 34.73
C ASP A 653 -15.36 19.52 34.35
N ILE A 654 -16.03 20.12 35.34
CA ILE A 654 -16.99 21.19 35.15
C ILE A 654 -16.46 22.46 35.80
N ARG A 655 -16.23 23.50 35.02
CA ARG A 655 -15.93 24.82 35.56
C ARG A 655 -17.22 25.51 36.02
N THR A 656 -17.32 25.84 37.28
CA THR A 656 -18.39 26.60 37.87
C THR A 656 -18.03 28.06 37.90
N GLY A 657 -18.70 28.92 37.16
CA GLY A 657 -18.53 30.37 37.09
C GLY A 657 -18.60 30.93 35.69
N ASP A 658 -19.43 31.92 35.49
CA ASP A 658 -19.60 32.72 34.28
C ASP A 658 -19.64 32.02 32.89
N GLY A 659 -20.78 31.52 32.56
CA GLY A 659 -21.10 31.22 31.14
C GLY A 659 -21.07 29.75 30.73
N THR A 660 -22.16 29.35 30.22
CA THR A 660 -22.54 27.99 29.73
C THR A 660 -21.69 27.45 28.57
N TYR A 661 -20.68 28.20 28.10
CA TYR A 661 -20.05 27.87 26.82
C TYR A 661 -18.97 26.81 26.84
N LEU A 662 -18.54 26.46 28.01
CA LEU A 662 -17.14 25.97 28.13
C LEU A 662 -17.02 24.49 28.37
N ASN A 663 -18.12 23.76 28.43
CA ASN A 663 -18.09 22.34 28.75
C ASN A 663 -18.80 21.52 27.66
N CYS A 664 -18.44 21.77 26.40
CA CYS A 664 -19.07 21.16 25.23
C CYS A 664 -18.12 20.19 24.52
N ALA A 665 -18.59 19.02 24.13
CA ALA A 665 -17.80 18.18 23.24
C ALA A 665 -17.80 18.75 21.80
N VAL A 666 -18.97 19.10 21.27
CA VAL A 666 -19.11 19.75 19.95
C VAL A 666 -19.97 20.98 20.09
N ALA A 667 -19.47 22.12 19.64
CA ALA A 667 -20.17 23.42 19.66
C ALA A 667 -20.25 24.01 18.24
N VAL A 668 -21.41 24.55 17.87
CA VAL A 668 -21.60 25.26 16.61
C VAL A 668 -21.97 26.70 16.86
N GLN A 669 -21.35 27.62 16.11
CA GLN A 669 -21.53 29.05 16.22
C GLN A 669 -21.65 29.73 14.86
N TYR A 670 -22.14 30.97 14.83
CA TYR A 670 -22.16 31.88 13.68
C TYR A 670 -22.79 31.28 12.42
N GLY A 671 -23.85 30.52 12.60
CA GLY A 671 -24.59 29.90 11.48
C GLY A 671 -23.88 28.67 10.87
N GLY A 672 -22.82 28.15 11.53
CA GLY A 672 -22.09 26.97 11.07
C GLY A 672 -22.92 25.69 11.06
N THR A 673 -22.38 24.64 10.46
CA THR A 673 -22.98 23.31 10.42
C THR A 673 -21.97 22.23 10.82
N ALA A 674 -22.28 21.45 11.83
CA ALA A 674 -21.56 20.23 12.18
C ALA A 674 -22.36 19.00 11.80
N THR A 675 -21.73 18.01 11.17
CA THR A 675 -22.30 16.70 10.91
C THR A 675 -21.52 15.64 11.68
N VAL A 676 -22.19 15.03 12.66
CA VAL A 676 -21.65 13.94 13.46
C VAL A 676 -22.11 12.62 12.86
N LYS A 677 -21.21 11.91 12.22
CA LYS A 677 -21.51 10.62 11.57
C LYS A 677 -21.47 9.46 12.55
N SER A 678 -20.50 9.48 13.49
CA SER A 678 -20.32 8.43 14.51
C SER A 678 -19.36 8.91 15.61
N GLY A 679 -19.19 8.12 16.67
CA GLY A 679 -18.24 8.40 17.74
C GLY A 679 -18.88 8.47 19.12
N THR A 680 -18.08 8.84 20.13
CA THR A 680 -18.50 8.98 21.53
C THR A 680 -18.20 10.39 22.03
N TYR A 681 -19.23 11.04 22.56
CA TYR A 681 -19.19 12.44 22.97
C TYR A 681 -19.70 12.56 24.43
N THR A 682 -18.76 12.79 25.34
CA THR A 682 -19.05 12.87 26.79
C THR A 682 -18.65 14.23 27.31
N ALA A 683 -19.62 15.04 27.70
CA ALA A 683 -19.42 16.37 28.24
C ALA A 683 -20.72 16.84 28.96
N PRO A 684 -20.66 17.85 29.84
CA PRO A 684 -21.89 18.50 30.33
C PRO A 684 -22.84 18.89 29.19
N TYR A 685 -22.30 19.45 28.10
CA TYR A 685 -23.01 19.62 26.83
C TYR A 685 -22.37 18.75 25.77
N ALA A 686 -22.92 17.57 25.51
CA ALA A 686 -22.37 16.64 24.52
C ALA A 686 -22.44 17.21 23.09
N ALA A 687 -23.47 18.01 22.79
CA ALA A 687 -23.58 18.79 21.55
C ALA A 687 -24.35 20.10 21.85
N TYR A 688 -23.84 21.22 21.31
CA TYR A 688 -24.39 22.52 21.62
C TYR A 688 -24.42 23.46 20.40
N VAL A 689 -25.58 23.92 20.01
CA VAL A 689 -25.73 25.05 19.09
C VAL A 689 -25.85 26.33 19.91
N TYR A 690 -24.88 27.21 19.68
CA TYR A 690 -24.76 28.45 20.44
C TYR A 690 -25.80 29.52 20.07
N ASN A 691 -25.96 30.52 20.90
CA ASN A 691 -26.91 31.60 20.72
C ASN A 691 -26.74 32.40 19.41
N SER A 692 -25.54 32.37 18.78
CA SER A 692 -25.31 32.93 17.46
C SER A 692 -25.86 32.09 16.29
N GLY A 693 -26.55 30.98 16.59
CA GLY A 693 -27.20 30.09 15.63
C GLY A 693 -26.26 29.11 14.94
N GLY A 694 -26.86 28.17 14.22
CA GLY A 694 -26.19 27.12 13.45
C GLY A 694 -26.96 25.81 13.44
N THR A 695 -26.32 24.76 12.91
CA THR A 695 -26.94 23.44 12.75
C THR A 695 -26.03 22.33 13.21
N ILE A 696 -26.55 21.39 14.01
CA ILE A 696 -25.90 20.11 14.26
C ILE A 696 -26.75 19.00 13.67
N ASN A 697 -26.16 18.22 12.76
CA ASN A 697 -26.74 17.00 12.22
C ASN A 697 -26.08 15.79 12.88
N ILE A 698 -26.83 15.00 13.61
CA ILE A 698 -26.37 13.77 14.25
C ILE A 698 -26.91 12.59 13.44
N GLU A 699 -26.02 11.94 12.71
CA GLU A 699 -26.36 10.76 11.94
C GLU A 699 -26.30 9.49 12.79
N ASN A 700 -25.28 9.42 13.69
CA ASN A 700 -25.13 8.36 14.68
C ASN A 700 -24.12 8.78 15.76
N GLY A 701 -23.94 7.96 16.79
CA GLY A 701 -22.97 8.18 17.87
C GLY A 701 -23.56 7.99 19.26
N THR A 702 -22.70 8.03 20.28
CA THR A 702 -23.09 7.96 21.69
C THR A 702 -22.84 9.31 22.36
N PHE A 703 -23.89 9.89 22.94
CA PHE A 703 -23.86 11.19 23.57
C PHE A 703 -24.20 11.06 25.06
N THR A 704 -23.25 11.43 25.90
CA THR A 704 -23.42 11.48 27.35
C THR A 704 -23.32 12.92 27.81
N GLY A 705 -24.48 13.47 28.26
CA GLY A 705 -24.66 14.88 28.62
C GLY A 705 -25.77 15.54 27.82
N VAL A 706 -25.94 16.84 28.03
CA VAL A 706 -27.05 17.61 27.42
C VAL A 706 -26.75 17.88 25.93
N VAL A 707 -27.78 17.69 25.09
CA VAL A 707 -27.79 18.15 23.71
C VAL A 707 -28.68 19.38 23.64
N ARG A 708 -28.14 20.59 23.33
CA ARG A 708 -28.83 21.86 23.51
C ARG A 708 -28.78 22.77 22.28
N ALA A 709 -29.88 23.43 22.01
CA ALA A 709 -29.99 24.48 21.00
C ALA A 709 -30.40 25.80 21.66
N ASP A 710 -29.59 26.85 21.49
CA ASP A 710 -29.86 28.23 21.93
C ASP A 710 -29.85 29.17 20.73
N ALA A 711 -30.80 30.13 20.69
CA ALA A 711 -30.88 31.14 19.66
C ALA A 711 -31.23 32.49 20.25
N THR A 712 -30.56 33.57 19.81
CA THR A 712 -30.93 34.95 20.12
C THR A 712 -31.82 35.56 19.02
N THR A 713 -32.35 36.73 19.24
CA THR A 713 -33.17 37.48 18.26
C THR A 713 -32.46 37.53 16.91
N GLY A 714 -33.11 37.07 15.85
CA GLY A 714 -32.59 37.06 14.50
C GLY A 714 -31.68 35.86 14.15
N THR A 715 -31.44 34.93 15.09
CA THR A 715 -30.66 33.73 14.83
C THR A 715 -31.52 32.46 14.86
N THR A 716 -31.00 31.39 14.25
CA THR A 716 -31.66 30.08 14.20
C THR A 716 -30.71 29.00 14.66
N ALA A 717 -31.12 28.22 15.64
CA ALA A 717 -30.41 27.04 16.15
C ALA A 717 -31.18 25.76 15.78
N VAL A 718 -30.50 24.82 15.11
CA VAL A 718 -31.10 23.58 14.61
C VAL A 718 -30.32 22.36 15.08
N ILE A 719 -31.02 21.35 15.61
CA ILE A 719 -30.45 20.04 15.89
C ILE A 719 -31.30 18.97 15.20
N ASN A 720 -30.69 18.22 14.29
CA ASN A 720 -31.33 17.09 13.60
C ASN A 720 -30.71 15.79 14.07
N ILE A 721 -31.52 14.89 14.63
CA ILE A 721 -31.05 13.58 15.11
C ILE A 721 -31.71 12.50 14.23
N LYS A 722 -30.84 11.77 13.48
CA LYS A 722 -31.26 10.64 12.64
C LYS A 722 -31.13 9.31 13.38
N ASN A 723 -30.07 9.13 14.18
CA ASN A 723 -29.79 7.95 14.97
C ASN A 723 -28.83 8.27 16.11
N GLY A 724 -28.48 7.28 16.94
CA GLY A 724 -27.51 7.39 18.04
C GLY A 724 -28.09 6.99 19.39
N SER A 725 -27.22 6.97 20.40
CA SER A 725 -27.58 6.72 21.82
C SER A 725 -27.37 7.97 22.63
N PHE A 726 -28.38 8.37 23.39
CA PHE A 726 -28.41 9.60 24.15
C PHE A 726 -28.67 9.31 25.64
N ASN A 727 -27.63 9.63 26.45
CA ASN A 727 -27.68 9.55 27.90
C ASN A 727 -27.55 10.96 28.51
N GLY A 728 -28.66 11.68 28.54
CA GLY A 728 -28.78 13.05 28.97
C GLY A 728 -29.93 13.77 28.26
N GLU A 729 -30.28 14.94 28.71
CA GLU A 729 -31.46 15.66 28.19
C GLU A 729 -31.20 16.29 26.82
N ILE A 730 -32.26 16.43 26.05
CA ILE A 730 -32.24 17.27 24.85
C ILE A 730 -33.08 18.53 25.15
N GLN A 731 -32.44 19.70 25.06
CA GLN A 731 -32.98 20.96 25.55
C GLN A 731 -33.04 22.02 24.45
N LYS A 732 -34.10 22.85 24.52
CA LYS A 732 -34.11 24.20 23.92
C LYS A 732 -33.73 25.20 25.01
N GLY A 733 -32.95 26.22 24.65
CA GLY A 733 -32.51 27.23 25.59
C GLY A 733 -33.56 28.19 26.03
N GLY A 734 -34.60 28.36 25.22
CA GLY A 734 -35.69 29.29 25.49
C GLY A 734 -35.38 30.75 25.17
N GLY A 735 -34.35 30.97 24.36
CA GLY A 735 -33.96 32.29 23.89
C GLY A 735 -35.01 32.89 22.91
N PRO A 736 -34.92 34.18 22.59
CA PRO A 736 -35.90 34.87 21.72
C PRO A 736 -35.76 34.53 20.22
N GLY A 737 -34.76 33.74 19.84
CA GLY A 737 -34.55 33.29 18.47
C GLY A 737 -35.34 32.02 18.12
N SER A 738 -35.04 31.44 16.94
CA SER A 738 -35.68 30.23 16.47
C SER A 738 -34.89 28.98 16.86
N GLU A 739 -35.47 28.16 17.73
CA GLU A 739 -34.83 26.88 18.17
C GLU A 739 -35.61 25.67 17.67
N THR A 740 -34.97 24.86 16.85
CA THR A 740 -35.59 23.67 16.28
C THR A 740 -34.80 22.43 16.66
N ILE A 741 -35.48 21.43 17.23
CA ILE A 741 -34.93 20.10 17.47
C ILE A 741 -35.83 19.09 16.75
N SER A 742 -35.22 18.27 15.91
CA SER A 742 -35.94 17.29 15.06
C SER A 742 -35.33 15.90 15.26
N ILE A 743 -36.08 15.00 15.88
CA ILE A 743 -35.64 13.62 16.12
C ILE A 743 -36.40 12.70 15.17
N THR A 744 -35.68 11.91 14.39
CA THR A 744 -36.21 10.93 13.44
C THR A 744 -35.76 9.51 13.71
N GLY A 745 -34.87 9.31 14.70
CA GLY A 745 -34.36 8.01 15.14
C GLY A 745 -33.53 8.14 16.40
N GLY A 746 -32.96 7.03 16.87
CA GLY A 746 -32.08 6.95 18.03
C GLY A 746 -32.72 6.34 19.28
N THR A 747 -31.84 6.07 20.26
CA THR A 747 -32.18 5.50 21.57
C THR A 747 -31.87 6.48 22.68
N PHE A 748 -32.79 6.64 23.65
CA PHE A 748 -32.72 7.69 24.67
C PHE A 748 -32.92 7.10 26.06
N SER A 749 -32.20 7.60 27.06
CA SER A 749 -32.45 7.25 28.47
C SER A 749 -33.59 8.05 29.09
N PHE A 750 -34.26 8.94 28.35
CA PHE A 750 -35.39 9.78 28.76
C PHE A 750 -36.45 9.83 27.65
N ASP A 751 -37.65 10.29 27.96
CA ASP A 751 -38.73 10.39 26.96
C ASP A 751 -38.55 11.55 25.98
N PRO A 752 -38.22 11.24 24.67
CA PRO A 752 -38.03 12.28 23.67
C PRO A 752 -39.32 12.74 22.97
N SER A 753 -40.46 12.23 23.31
CA SER A 753 -41.74 12.33 22.57
C SER A 753 -42.09 13.75 22.12
N THR A 754 -41.77 14.78 22.93
CA THR A 754 -42.09 16.18 22.63
C THR A 754 -41.18 16.80 21.53
N LYS A 755 -40.12 16.15 21.16
CA LYS A 755 -39.11 16.62 20.20
C LYS A 755 -39.00 15.74 18.93
N VAL A 756 -39.77 14.66 18.89
CA VAL A 756 -39.84 13.77 17.74
C VAL A 756 -40.56 14.47 16.59
N LYS A 757 -39.93 14.48 15.43
CA LYS A 757 -40.48 15.09 14.20
C LYS A 757 -41.74 14.33 13.79
N ASN A 758 -42.87 15.08 13.56
CA ASN A 758 -44.12 14.48 13.14
C ASN A 758 -44.50 13.26 13.98
N ASN A 759 -44.38 13.42 15.33
CA ASN A 759 -44.66 12.34 16.27
C ASN A 759 -46.12 11.84 16.12
N GLY A 760 -46.32 10.55 15.95
CA GLY A 760 -47.60 9.91 15.67
C GLY A 760 -47.99 9.85 14.19
N THR A 761 -47.38 10.64 13.31
CA THR A 761 -47.65 10.61 11.87
C THR A 761 -46.56 9.81 11.14
N ASP A 762 -45.31 10.25 11.21
CA ASP A 762 -44.20 9.63 10.50
C ASP A 762 -43.31 8.78 11.43
N TYR A 763 -43.17 9.24 12.66
CA TYR A 763 -42.30 8.62 13.68
C TYR A 763 -43.10 8.35 14.96
N ILE A 764 -42.62 7.36 15.73
CA ILE A 764 -43.23 6.93 16.99
C ILE A 764 -42.15 6.60 18.01
N VAL A 765 -42.50 6.66 19.28
CA VAL A 765 -41.62 6.36 20.40
C VAL A 765 -41.98 5.02 21.01
N LYS A 766 -41.08 4.06 20.94
CA LYS A 766 -41.15 2.74 21.61
C LYS A 766 -40.45 2.82 22.96
N ARG A 767 -41.05 2.30 24.01
CA ARG A 767 -40.47 2.20 25.35
C ARG A 767 -40.15 0.74 25.68
N ALA A 768 -38.99 0.51 26.28
CA ALA A 768 -38.56 -0.81 26.78
C ALA A 768 -37.97 -0.68 28.19
N GLY A 769 -37.81 -1.79 28.90
CA GLY A 769 -37.26 -1.81 30.26
C GLY A 769 -38.35 -1.73 31.34
N SER A 770 -37.96 -1.51 32.60
CA SER A 770 -38.79 -1.39 33.78
C SER A 770 -38.81 0.02 34.35
N GLU A 771 -39.71 0.30 35.27
CA GLU A 771 -39.81 1.58 35.95
C GLU A 771 -38.46 1.95 36.62
N GLY A 772 -37.99 3.17 36.37
CA GLY A 772 -36.69 3.67 36.80
C GLY A 772 -35.54 3.38 35.85
N ALA A 773 -35.69 2.48 34.84
CA ALA A 773 -34.67 2.11 33.88
C ALA A 773 -35.24 1.96 32.44
N TYR A 774 -36.18 2.84 32.08
CA TYR A 774 -36.73 2.83 30.72
C TYR A 774 -35.72 3.34 29.69
N THR A 775 -35.74 2.67 28.53
CA THR A 775 -35.11 3.14 27.31
C THR A 775 -36.17 3.45 26.26
N TYR A 776 -35.95 4.51 25.49
CA TYR A 776 -36.88 5.01 24.50
C TYR A 776 -36.24 5.00 23.14
N THR A 777 -36.90 4.36 22.17
CA THR A 777 -36.39 4.30 20.81
C THR A 777 -37.36 5.02 19.87
N VAL A 778 -36.84 5.99 19.13
CA VAL A 778 -37.57 6.65 18.05
C VAL A 778 -37.40 5.86 16.78
N LEU A 779 -38.51 5.54 16.10
CA LEU A 779 -38.49 4.77 14.85
C LEU A 779 -39.54 5.29 13.87
N ALA A 780 -39.32 5.02 12.59
CA ALA A 780 -40.35 5.29 11.58
C ALA A 780 -41.58 4.43 11.86
N LYS A 781 -42.76 5.05 11.71
CA LYS A 781 -44.05 4.37 11.98
C LYS A 781 -44.27 3.13 11.12
N SER A 782 -43.70 3.11 9.90
CA SER A 782 -43.69 1.93 9.02
C SER A 782 -42.89 0.74 9.54
N GLY A 783 -41.98 0.94 10.51
CA GLY A 783 -41.14 -0.12 11.15
C GLY A 783 -41.72 -0.64 12.46
N LEU A 784 -43.04 -0.50 12.69
CA LEU A 784 -43.71 -0.85 13.93
C LEU A 784 -43.75 -2.36 14.15
N THR A 785 -43.30 -2.80 15.34
CA THR A 785 -43.29 -4.21 15.79
C THR A 785 -44.00 -4.34 17.13
N SER A 786 -44.17 -5.54 17.69
CA SER A 786 -44.68 -5.69 19.03
C SER A 786 -43.85 -4.92 20.08
N GLY A 787 -44.53 -4.37 21.09
CA GLY A 787 -43.87 -3.61 22.14
C GLY A 787 -44.77 -2.54 22.73
N VAL A 788 -44.21 -1.72 23.60
CA VAL A 788 -44.93 -0.61 24.29
C VAL A 788 -44.54 0.72 23.63
N TYR A 789 -45.53 1.53 23.31
CA TYR A 789 -45.37 2.79 22.60
C TYR A 789 -45.99 3.96 23.39
N LEU A 790 -45.35 5.10 23.36
CA LEU A 790 -45.83 6.37 23.95
C LEU A 790 -46.66 7.20 22.97
N THR A 791 -46.74 6.75 21.72
CA THR A 791 -47.50 7.43 20.66
C THR A 791 -48.49 6.48 20.05
N ASN A 792 -49.67 6.99 19.65
CA ASN A 792 -50.73 6.19 19.06
C ASN A 792 -50.24 5.48 17.77
N PRO A 793 -50.15 4.14 17.77
CA PRO A 793 -49.67 3.37 16.63
C PRO A 793 -50.75 3.12 15.58
N SER A 794 -52.02 3.52 15.82
CA SER A 794 -53.12 3.25 14.92
C SER A 794 -52.89 3.83 13.52
N GLY A 795 -53.23 3.04 12.48
CA GLY A 795 -53.04 3.40 11.07
C GLY A 795 -51.71 3.00 10.43
N ALA A 796 -50.78 2.38 11.19
CA ALA A 796 -49.52 1.84 10.68
C ALA A 796 -49.22 0.40 11.10
N LEU A 797 -50.21 -0.27 11.67
CA LEU A 797 -50.09 -1.66 12.05
C LEU A 797 -50.07 -2.54 10.80
N ALA A 798 -48.96 -3.26 10.60
CA ALA A 798 -48.93 -4.32 9.59
C ALA A 798 -49.98 -5.41 9.93
N SER A 799 -50.38 -6.18 8.92
CA SER A 799 -51.28 -7.34 9.12
C SER A 799 -50.69 -8.24 10.23
N ASN A 800 -51.56 -8.63 11.16
CA ASN A 800 -51.25 -9.45 12.35
C ASN A 800 -50.69 -8.70 13.57
N TYR A 801 -50.58 -7.39 13.55
CA TYR A 801 -50.32 -6.57 14.73
C TYR A 801 -51.60 -5.84 15.15
N TYR A 802 -51.84 -5.74 16.44
CA TYR A 802 -53.00 -5.05 17.00
C TYR A 802 -52.65 -4.39 18.33
N VAL A 803 -53.38 -3.33 18.68
CA VAL A 803 -53.28 -2.75 20.02
C VAL A 803 -53.96 -3.63 21.01
N SER A 804 -53.19 -4.27 21.90
CA SER A 804 -53.74 -5.17 22.91
C SER A 804 -54.17 -4.47 24.19
N SER A 805 -53.62 -3.32 24.50
CA SER A 805 -54.04 -2.49 25.63
C SER A 805 -53.65 -1.03 25.42
N THR A 806 -54.44 -0.14 26.08
CA THR A 806 -54.15 1.29 26.15
C THR A 806 -54.45 1.75 27.58
N ALA A 807 -53.43 2.35 28.24
CA ALA A 807 -53.59 2.91 29.57
C ALA A 807 -52.64 4.11 29.74
N ASN A 808 -53.15 5.23 30.28
CA ASN A 808 -52.36 6.42 30.62
C ASN A 808 -51.47 6.97 29.47
N GLY A 809 -51.98 6.98 28.22
CA GLY A 809 -51.21 7.42 27.06
C GLY A 809 -50.18 6.44 26.57
N VAL A 810 -50.22 5.19 27.01
CA VAL A 810 -49.30 4.13 26.61
C VAL A 810 -50.05 3.05 25.83
N TRP A 811 -49.56 2.65 24.67
CA TRP A 811 -50.15 1.64 23.78
C TRP A 811 -49.27 0.40 23.76
N THR A 812 -49.86 -0.76 24.05
CA THR A 812 -49.18 -2.04 23.87
C THR A 812 -49.61 -2.66 22.55
N VAL A 813 -48.63 -2.91 21.67
CA VAL A 813 -48.85 -3.60 20.40
C VAL A 813 -48.42 -5.03 20.54
N SER A 814 -49.33 -5.96 20.20
CA SER A 814 -49.06 -7.39 20.21
C SER A 814 -49.18 -7.95 18.80
N TYR A 815 -48.43 -9.03 18.55
CA TYR A 815 -48.54 -9.82 17.34
C TYR A 815 -49.48 -10.97 17.53
N SER A 816 -50.42 -11.18 16.64
CA SER A 816 -51.27 -12.37 16.55
C SER A 816 -50.93 -13.09 15.27
N ALA A 817 -50.44 -14.30 15.37
CA ALA A 817 -50.32 -15.15 14.20
C ALA A 817 -51.70 -15.27 13.51
N PRO A 818 -51.82 -15.29 12.18
CA PRO A 818 -53.06 -15.47 11.48
C PRO A 818 -53.76 -16.71 12.05
N SER A 819 -54.94 -16.55 12.68
CA SER A 819 -55.78 -17.68 13.04
C SER A 819 -56.22 -18.31 11.72
N SER A 820 -55.73 -19.47 11.41
CA SER A 820 -56.28 -20.28 10.33
C SER A 820 -57.76 -20.58 10.65
N GLY A 821 -58.64 -19.83 10.02
CA GLY A 821 -60.07 -20.13 9.99
C GLY A 821 -60.22 -21.55 9.49
N GLY A 822 -60.95 -22.39 10.23
CA GLY A 822 -61.08 -23.79 10.05
C GLY A 822 -61.44 -24.20 8.62
N GLY A 823 -60.64 -25.09 8.07
CA GLY A 823 -60.82 -25.74 6.80
C GLY A 823 -59.81 -26.86 6.63
N SER A 824 -60.21 -28.05 7.02
CA SER A 824 -59.72 -29.38 6.62
C SER A 824 -58.21 -29.67 6.74
N SER A 825 -57.84 -30.51 7.65
CA SER A 825 -56.59 -31.19 7.88
C SER A 825 -55.86 -31.66 6.63
N SER A 826 -54.77 -31.00 6.28
CA SER A 826 -53.59 -31.68 5.79
C SER A 826 -52.45 -31.36 6.78
N SER A 827 -51.98 -32.35 7.50
CA SER A 827 -50.83 -32.21 8.39
C SER A 827 -49.59 -31.85 7.55
N SER A 828 -49.28 -30.56 7.51
CA SER A 828 -48.03 -30.09 6.93
C SER A 828 -46.90 -30.64 7.80
N ARG A 829 -46.11 -31.53 7.22
CA ARG A 829 -44.96 -32.18 7.86
C ARG A 829 -43.98 -31.13 8.24
N ARG A 830 -43.75 -30.93 9.53
CA ARG A 830 -42.72 -30.06 10.05
C ARG A 830 -41.41 -30.84 10.16
N TYR A 831 -40.32 -30.16 9.88
CA TYR A 831 -38.97 -30.71 9.91
C TYR A 831 -38.11 -29.91 10.89
N ASP A 832 -37.28 -30.59 11.65
CA ASP A 832 -36.43 -29.97 12.65
C ASP A 832 -35.26 -29.25 12.03
N VAL A 833 -34.88 -28.15 12.67
CA VAL A 833 -33.66 -27.38 12.41
C VAL A 833 -32.76 -27.53 13.63
N SER A 834 -31.62 -28.22 13.45
CA SER A 834 -30.63 -28.39 14.52
C SER A 834 -29.62 -27.28 14.48
N ALA A 835 -29.40 -26.62 15.61
CA ALA A 835 -28.29 -25.71 15.84
C ALA A 835 -27.23 -26.41 16.67
N PRO A 836 -25.96 -26.30 16.32
CA PRO A 836 -24.89 -26.94 17.08
C PRO A 836 -24.59 -26.16 18.36
N SER A 837 -24.01 -26.85 19.32
CA SER A 837 -23.22 -26.21 20.36
C SER A 837 -21.85 -25.87 19.80
N VAL A 838 -21.49 -24.60 19.78
CA VAL A 838 -20.23 -24.11 19.21
C VAL A 838 -19.34 -23.53 20.29
N LYS A 839 -18.02 -23.48 20.04
CA LYS A 839 -17.08 -22.76 20.91
C LYS A 839 -17.01 -21.30 20.45
N HIS A 840 -16.80 -20.40 21.39
CA HIS A 840 -16.55 -18.96 21.15
C HIS A 840 -17.73 -18.19 20.55
N GLY A 841 -18.97 -18.63 20.84
CA GLY A 841 -20.17 -17.93 20.48
C GLY A 841 -21.43 -18.77 20.63
N ASP A 842 -22.60 -18.13 20.43
CA ASP A 842 -23.90 -18.78 20.46
C ASP A 842 -24.54 -18.77 19.06
N VAL A 843 -25.17 -19.90 18.70
CA VAL A 843 -25.97 -20.03 17.49
C VAL A 843 -27.38 -20.50 17.86
N THR A 844 -28.35 -19.69 17.52
CA THR A 844 -29.75 -20.01 17.79
C THR A 844 -30.59 -19.99 16.53
N VAL A 845 -31.60 -20.86 16.45
CA VAL A 845 -32.49 -20.94 15.30
C VAL A 845 -33.93 -20.74 15.73
N SER A 846 -34.67 -19.99 14.93
CA SER A 846 -36.09 -19.75 15.18
C SER A 846 -36.90 -19.73 13.87
N PRO A 847 -37.96 -20.55 13.76
CA PRO A 847 -38.39 -21.63 14.67
C PRO A 847 -37.43 -22.85 14.60
N LYS A 848 -37.37 -23.65 15.69
CA LYS A 848 -36.61 -24.92 15.75
C LYS A 848 -37.22 -26.06 14.91
N SER A 849 -38.41 -25.88 14.38
CA SER A 849 -39.12 -26.81 13.50
C SER A 849 -40.00 -25.99 12.56
N ALA A 850 -39.92 -26.26 11.26
CA ALA A 850 -40.60 -25.49 10.21
C ALA A 850 -41.13 -26.41 9.10
N SER A 851 -42.13 -25.95 8.36
CA SER A 851 -42.65 -26.64 7.18
C SER A 851 -41.89 -26.19 5.94
N LYS A 852 -41.89 -26.98 4.87
CA LYS A 852 -41.32 -26.62 3.57
C LYS A 852 -41.88 -25.26 3.12
N GLY A 853 -40.97 -24.33 2.80
CA GLY A 853 -41.26 -22.96 2.35
C GLY A 853 -41.25 -21.92 3.45
N ASP A 854 -41.28 -22.32 4.73
CA ASP A 854 -41.19 -21.38 5.85
C ASP A 854 -39.82 -20.72 5.92
N THR A 855 -39.77 -19.49 6.39
CA THR A 855 -38.52 -18.80 6.66
C THR A 855 -38.03 -19.14 8.06
N VAL A 856 -36.79 -19.58 8.15
CA VAL A 856 -36.09 -19.83 9.42
C VAL A 856 -34.99 -18.79 9.59
N THR A 857 -34.87 -18.23 10.78
CA THR A 857 -33.83 -17.27 11.16
C THR A 857 -32.77 -17.98 12.00
N VAL A 858 -31.53 -17.82 11.60
CA VAL A 858 -30.34 -18.19 12.37
C VAL A 858 -29.79 -16.89 12.98
N THR A 859 -29.61 -16.88 14.28
CA THR A 859 -28.99 -15.77 15.00
C THR A 859 -27.66 -16.25 15.54
N VAL A 860 -26.62 -15.54 15.19
CA VAL A 860 -25.22 -15.80 15.57
C VAL A 860 -24.77 -14.69 16.50
N LYS A 861 -24.20 -15.04 17.64
CA LYS A 861 -23.66 -14.11 18.62
C LYS A 861 -22.25 -14.56 19.03
N PRO A 862 -21.21 -13.97 18.48
CA PRO A 862 -19.82 -14.23 18.91
C PRO A 862 -19.62 -13.84 20.38
N ASP A 863 -18.74 -14.55 21.07
CA ASP A 863 -18.23 -14.14 22.39
C ASP A 863 -17.35 -12.90 22.26
N SER A 864 -17.09 -12.22 23.39
CA SER A 864 -16.19 -11.06 23.40
C SER A 864 -14.80 -11.45 22.93
N GLY A 865 -14.28 -10.76 21.93
CA GLY A 865 -12.99 -11.03 21.29
C GLY A 865 -13.03 -12.09 20.18
N TYR A 866 -14.24 -12.46 19.70
CA TYR A 866 -14.42 -13.38 18.58
C TYR A 866 -15.37 -12.81 17.54
N VAL A 867 -15.21 -13.26 16.29
CA VAL A 867 -16.09 -12.96 15.15
C VAL A 867 -16.51 -14.24 14.44
N LEU A 868 -17.63 -14.18 13.73
CA LEU A 868 -18.09 -15.30 12.92
C LEU A 868 -17.13 -15.57 11.77
N GLU A 869 -16.57 -16.77 11.71
CA GLU A 869 -15.70 -17.21 10.63
C GLU A 869 -16.51 -17.86 9.50
N THR A 870 -17.31 -18.86 9.83
CA THR A 870 -18.16 -19.54 8.84
C THR A 870 -19.57 -19.77 9.38
N LEU A 871 -20.56 -19.69 8.50
CA LEU A 871 -21.94 -20.11 8.77
C LEU A 871 -22.47 -20.85 7.56
N THR A 872 -22.77 -22.14 7.73
CA THR A 872 -23.35 -22.98 6.69
C THR A 872 -24.65 -23.63 7.20
N VAL A 873 -25.59 -23.79 6.29
CA VAL A 873 -26.87 -24.47 6.54
C VAL A 873 -27.09 -25.52 5.48
N THR A 874 -27.20 -26.78 5.87
CA THR A 874 -27.30 -27.89 4.93
C THR A 874 -28.62 -28.64 5.08
N ASP A 875 -29.14 -29.14 3.95
CA ASP A 875 -30.30 -30.01 3.92
C ASP A 875 -29.92 -31.47 4.34
N LYS A 876 -30.93 -32.36 4.43
CA LYS A 876 -30.73 -33.77 4.76
C LYS A 876 -29.80 -34.56 3.83
N ASN A 877 -29.51 -34.02 2.64
CA ASN A 877 -28.64 -34.66 1.65
C ASN A 877 -27.23 -34.03 1.65
N GLY A 878 -27.00 -33.04 2.54
CA GLY A 878 -25.72 -32.31 2.60
C GLY A 878 -25.60 -31.15 1.62
N ASN A 879 -26.67 -30.80 0.89
CA ASN A 879 -26.63 -29.63 0.01
C ASN A 879 -26.74 -28.35 0.83
N GLU A 880 -25.92 -27.36 0.52
CA GLU A 880 -25.91 -26.06 1.18
C GLU A 880 -27.11 -25.20 0.75
N LEU A 881 -27.76 -24.56 1.71
CA LEU A 881 -28.89 -23.66 1.50
C LEU A 881 -28.44 -22.21 1.45
N THR A 882 -28.99 -21.44 0.52
CA THR A 882 -28.69 -20.01 0.39
C THR A 882 -29.15 -19.23 1.61
N LEU A 883 -28.23 -18.59 2.29
CA LEU A 883 -28.49 -17.68 3.40
C LEU A 883 -28.66 -16.24 2.90
N LYS A 884 -29.62 -15.53 3.47
CA LYS A 884 -29.78 -14.08 3.29
C LYS A 884 -29.40 -13.39 4.58
N ASP A 885 -28.35 -12.59 4.53
CA ASP A 885 -27.92 -11.75 5.64
C ASP A 885 -28.95 -10.65 5.91
N LYS A 886 -29.29 -10.44 7.18
CA LYS A 886 -30.23 -9.44 7.67
C LYS A 886 -29.57 -8.39 8.57
N GLY A 887 -28.24 -8.48 8.70
CA GLY A 887 -27.46 -7.65 9.60
C GLY A 887 -27.59 -8.05 11.07
N ASN A 888 -26.72 -7.52 11.90
CA ASN A 888 -26.69 -7.78 13.36
C ASN A 888 -26.64 -9.27 13.73
N GLY A 889 -25.86 -10.06 12.99
CA GLY A 889 -25.70 -11.49 13.23
C GLY A 889 -26.93 -12.35 12.92
N LYS A 890 -27.87 -11.85 12.13
CA LYS A 890 -29.09 -12.57 11.75
C LYS A 890 -29.07 -12.97 10.28
N TYR A 891 -29.31 -14.23 10.02
CA TYR A 891 -29.35 -14.84 8.68
C TYR A 891 -30.69 -15.58 8.51
N THR A 892 -31.23 -15.58 7.30
CA THR A 892 -32.50 -16.29 7.01
C THR A 892 -32.34 -17.23 5.83
N PHE A 893 -33.02 -18.37 5.90
CA PHE A 893 -33.14 -19.31 4.79
C PHE A 893 -34.57 -19.85 4.68
N THR A 894 -34.88 -20.39 3.50
CA THR A 894 -36.20 -21.04 3.24
C THR A 894 -36.11 -22.51 3.56
N MET A 895 -37.00 -23.03 4.39
CA MET A 895 -37.02 -24.41 4.86
C MET A 895 -37.28 -25.40 3.71
N PRO A 896 -36.39 -26.37 3.46
CA PRO A 896 -36.61 -27.43 2.47
C PRO A 896 -37.58 -28.51 2.99
N ALA A 897 -37.88 -29.51 2.16
CA ALA A 897 -38.69 -30.68 2.57
C ALA A 897 -37.83 -31.73 3.27
N GLY A 898 -37.23 -31.36 4.42
CA GLY A 898 -36.38 -32.26 5.19
C GLY A 898 -35.70 -31.56 6.36
N LYS A 899 -35.09 -32.35 7.23
CA LYS A 899 -34.28 -31.86 8.34
C LYS A 899 -33.14 -30.97 7.85
N VAL A 900 -32.84 -29.94 8.61
CA VAL A 900 -31.76 -28.97 8.31
C VAL A 900 -30.75 -28.94 9.47
N GLU A 901 -29.48 -28.88 9.12
CA GLU A 901 -28.37 -28.73 10.07
C GLU A 901 -27.67 -27.39 9.84
N VAL A 902 -27.45 -26.63 10.92
CA VAL A 902 -26.70 -25.38 10.93
C VAL A 902 -25.32 -25.66 11.50
N LYS A 903 -24.27 -25.15 10.86
CA LYS A 903 -22.88 -25.18 11.36
C LYS A 903 -22.31 -23.79 11.35
N ALA A 904 -21.59 -23.44 12.41
CA ALA A 904 -20.87 -22.17 12.49
C ALA A 904 -19.53 -22.36 13.19
N THR A 905 -18.54 -21.57 12.77
CA THR A 905 -17.25 -21.46 13.46
C THR A 905 -16.97 -19.99 13.79
N PHE A 906 -16.18 -19.78 14.85
CA PHE A 906 -15.78 -18.46 15.29
C PHE A 906 -14.26 -18.41 15.37
N MET A 907 -13.68 -17.26 14.98
CA MET A 907 -12.25 -16.97 15.11
C MET A 907 -12.03 -15.77 16.02
N GLU A 908 -10.79 -15.60 16.50
CA GLU A 908 -10.42 -14.44 17.29
C GLU A 908 -10.63 -13.13 16.52
N ASP A 909 -11.19 -12.13 17.18
CA ASP A 909 -11.41 -10.80 16.60
C ASP A 909 -10.10 -10.01 16.58
N ASN A 910 -9.43 -10.05 15.46
CA ASN A 910 -8.21 -9.26 15.19
C ASN A 910 -8.53 -7.89 14.55
N SER A 911 -9.76 -7.43 14.57
CA SER A 911 -10.21 -6.17 13.93
C SER A 911 -9.46 -4.93 14.39
N MET A 912 -8.92 -4.95 15.61
CA MET A 912 -8.08 -3.87 16.13
C MET A 912 -6.67 -3.83 15.52
N LEU A 913 -6.26 -4.90 14.83
CA LEU A 913 -4.92 -5.07 14.25
C LEU A 913 -4.95 -5.22 12.72
N ASN A 914 -6.06 -5.67 12.15
CA ASN A 914 -6.21 -6.01 10.74
C ASN A 914 -7.49 -5.42 10.13
N PHE A 915 -7.42 -5.03 8.86
CA PHE A 915 -8.56 -4.51 8.07
C PHE A 915 -9.50 -5.62 7.57
N PHE A 916 -9.08 -6.90 7.58
CA PHE A 916 -9.92 -8.09 7.40
C PHE A 916 -9.61 -9.12 8.49
N TYR A 917 -10.62 -9.72 9.07
CA TYR A 917 -10.48 -10.64 10.21
C TYR A 917 -9.74 -11.93 9.86
N ASP A 918 -9.82 -12.39 8.62
CA ASP A 918 -9.22 -13.61 8.10
C ASP A 918 -7.90 -13.39 7.35
N VAL A 919 -7.31 -12.19 7.48
CA VAL A 919 -5.99 -11.86 6.93
C VAL A 919 -5.02 -11.62 8.08
N PRO A 920 -4.29 -12.65 8.53
CA PRO A 920 -3.30 -12.51 9.60
C PRO A 920 -2.19 -11.54 9.20
N ASN A 921 -1.72 -10.72 10.13
CA ASN A 921 -0.65 -9.74 9.89
C ASN A 921 0.71 -10.37 9.49
N ASN A 922 0.88 -11.67 9.70
CA ASN A 922 2.04 -12.45 9.29
C ASN A 922 1.81 -13.28 8.01
N ALA A 923 0.66 -13.15 7.36
CA ALA A 923 0.40 -13.83 6.09
C ALA A 923 1.25 -13.22 4.98
N TYR A 924 1.80 -14.04 4.10
CA TYR A 924 2.62 -13.58 2.98
C TYR A 924 1.89 -12.62 2.02
N TYR A 925 0.57 -12.67 1.99
CA TYR A 925 -0.30 -11.81 1.18
C TYR A 925 -0.86 -10.60 1.96
N TYR A 926 -0.49 -10.38 3.22
CA TYR A 926 -1.05 -9.34 4.10
C TYR A 926 -0.91 -7.93 3.51
N GLU A 927 0.31 -7.55 3.11
CA GLU A 927 0.58 -6.21 2.56
C GLU A 927 -0.11 -5.98 1.20
N ALA A 928 -0.24 -7.02 0.39
CA ALA A 928 -0.95 -6.95 -0.89
C ALA A 928 -2.45 -6.71 -0.68
N VAL A 929 -3.06 -7.42 0.28
CA VAL A 929 -4.49 -7.26 0.60
C VAL A 929 -4.73 -5.90 1.27
N LYS A 930 -3.85 -5.46 2.15
CA LYS A 930 -3.87 -4.14 2.76
C LYS A 930 -3.83 -3.04 1.70
N TRP A 931 -2.87 -3.10 0.80
CA TRP A 931 -2.75 -2.17 -0.32
C TRP A 931 -4.01 -2.16 -1.20
N ALA A 932 -4.55 -3.32 -1.54
CA ALA A 932 -5.75 -3.44 -2.37
C ALA A 932 -6.99 -2.85 -1.66
N GLN A 933 -7.11 -3.04 -0.36
CA GLN A 933 -8.17 -2.44 0.45
C GLN A 933 -8.00 -0.91 0.55
N GLU A 934 -6.79 -0.41 0.83
CA GLU A 934 -6.49 1.02 0.90
C GLU A 934 -6.73 1.74 -0.44
N LYS A 935 -6.53 1.05 -1.57
CA LYS A 935 -6.81 1.58 -2.92
C LYS A 935 -8.27 1.37 -3.36
N GLY A 936 -9.10 0.77 -2.52
CA GLY A 936 -10.50 0.48 -2.85
C GLY A 936 -10.68 -0.58 -3.95
N ILE A 937 -9.66 -1.38 -4.23
CA ILE A 937 -9.69 -2.46 -5.23
C ILE A 937 -10.51 -3.64 -4.70
N THR A 938 -10.45 -3.92 -3.40
CA THR A 938 -11.24 -4.97 -2.76
C THR A 938 -11.94 -4.46 -1.51
N GLY A 939 -13.21 -4.86 -1.33
CA GLY A 939 -13.97 -4.73 -0.10
C GLY A 939 -14.12 -6.07 0.63
N GLY A 940 -13.37 -7.10 0.20
CA GLY A 940 -13.52 -8.47 0.70
C GLY A 940 -14.79 -9.15 0.21
N ILE A 941 -15.13 -10.27 0.85
CA ILE A 941 -16.33 -11.07 0.54
C ILE A 941 -17.53 -10.74 1.43
N GLY A 942 -17.43 -9.68 2.23
CA GLY A 942 -18.45 -9.26 3.21
C GLY A 942 -18.07 -9.68 4.64
N ASN A 943 -18.82 -9.14 5.61
CA ASN A 943 -18.64 -9.38 7.05
C ASN A 943 -17.22 -9.16 7.59
N GLY A 944 -16.43 -8.29 6.94
CA GLY A 944 -15.04 -8.03 7.33
C GLY A 944 -14.07 -9.16 6.97
N LEU A 945 -14.42 -10.02 6.02
CA LEU A 945 -13.60 -11.14 5.55
C LEU A 945 -13.06 -10.86 4.15
N PHE A 946 -11.82 -11.26 3.89
CA PHE A 946 -11.20 -11.25 2.58
C PHE A 946 -11.47 -12.52 1.77
N GLY A 947 -11.51 -13.67 2.43
CA GLY A 947 -11.73 -14.98 1.82
C GLY A 947 -10.51 -15.55 1.11
N PRO A 948 -9.33 -15.60 1.72
CA PRO A 948 -8.07 -15.95 1.05
C PRO A 948 -8.03 -17.38 0.48
N ASN A 949 -8.89 -18.25 0.97
CA ASN A 949 -9.00 -19.65 0.51
C ASN A 949 -10.21 -19.89 -0.41
N GLN A 950 -10.94 -18.86 -0.79
CA GLN A 950 -12.07 -19.01 -1.68
C GLN A 950 -11.65 -18.91 -3.15
N PRO A 951 -12.29 -19.67 -4.08
CA PRO A 951 -11.99 -19.57 -5.50
C PRO A 951 -12.28 -18.14 -5.97
N CYS A 952 -11.31 -17.55 -6.68
CA CYS A 952 -11.51 -16.26 -7.33
C CYS A 952 -12.50 -16.44 -8.49
N THR A 953 -13.70 -15.93 -8.36
CA THR A 953 -14.64 -15.83 -9.46
C THR A 953 -14.33 -14.56 -10.24
N ARG A 954 -14.11 -14.72 -11.53
CA ARG A 954 -13.79 -13.64 -12.49
C ARG A 954 -14.97 -12.72 -12.71
#